data_83c42d3c2e02a7fe7eef799311fe31f7
#
_entry.id   83c42d3c2e02a7fe7eef799311fe31f7
#
_cell.length_a   1.000
_cell.length_b   1.000
_cell.length_c   1.000
_cell.angle_alpha   90.00
_cell.angle_beta   90.00
_cell.angle_gamma   90.00
#
_symmetry.space_group_name_H-M   'P 1'
#
loop_
_entity.id
_entity.type
_entity.pdbx_description
1 polymer ?
#
loop_
_entity_poly.entity_id
_entity_poly.type
_entity_poly.pdbx_seq_one_letter_code
_entity_poly.pdbx_strand_id
1 'polypeptide(L)'
;MKYNHKLRVATNTKLNDSYFLLTLVPEHNEVRLSLPEIKPGQFVQVLTDVQGAFLRRPISVCDVNYERQELFLLVQKVGKGTRALASLQASDSLDLLYPLGQGFTLNDLPDGEYRPLLVGGGVGTAPMLPIIKALKLAGNRVISVLAGRSKELIILEEQVREYSDEVIIMTDDGSYGQKGLVTAGMEKVILREKIDKCFAIGPAIMMKFCCLLTKKYEIPTEVSLNTIMVDGTGMCGACRITVGGKTKFVCIDGPEFDGHQVDFDEMFKRMGAFKAIELEEMEHLDEHLSPTYTDAIKHMEHLIDVTGMTTDIPLNELIDRDAAWRKELQKSMKPKERMQIERCKMSELDPVYRATTRTEEVNKGLTVPQAMTEAKRCLDCKSPSCMEGCPVSINIPSFIKNIERGQFLEAAKVLKSTSALPAVCGRVCPQEKQCESLCIHHKMNSQPVAIGHLERFAADYERESGKISLPEVAEKNGIKVAIVGSGPAGLTCAGDMAKEGYSVTVFEALHEIGGVLKYGIPEFRLPNDIVDVEIENLRKIGVNFVKDCIVGKTITIQELEDEGFKAIFIASGAGLPNFMNIPGENAVGVMSSNEYLTRVNLMDASNPESDTPIVKARSVMVVGGGNTAMDSCRTAKRLGAERVFVVYRRSEAEMPARLEEVKHAKEEGIEFLTLHNPIEYIVNDKGNVCHVKLQVMALGEPDASGRRSPAYRR
;
A
#
# COMPACT_ATOMS: atom_id res chain seq x y z
N MET A 1 12.73 22.37 -1.58
CA MET A 1 11.92 21.35 -0.89
C MET A 1 12.71 20.06 -0.80
N LYS A 2 12.93 19.54 0.40
CA LYS A 2 13.67 18.28 0.62
C LYS A 2 12.93 17.01 0.15
N TYR A 3 11.77 17.14 -0.47
CA TYR A 3 10.87 15.99 -0.78
C TYR A 3 11.01 15.46 -2.22
N ASN A 4 11.88 16.04 -3.03
CA ASN A 4 12.09 15.53 -4.38
C ASN A 4 13.15 14.43 -4.32
N HIS A 5 12.71 13.19 -4.43
CA HIS A 5 13.57 12.02 -4.45
C HIS A 5 14.21 11.77 -5.83
N LYS A 6 14.16 12.74 -6.72
CA LYS A 6 14.79 12.64 -8.04
C LYS A 6 16.27 12.91 -7.93
N LEU A 7 17.05 11.94 -8.32
CA LEU A 7 18.48 12.05 -8.51
C LEU A 7 18.80 11.97 -9.99
N ARG A 8 19.81 12.72 -10.41
CA ARG A 8 20.30 12.69 -11.78
C ARG A 8 21.38 11.62 -11.92
N VAL A 9 21.34 10.87 -13.00
CA VAL A 9 22.42 9.94 -13.38
C VAL A 9 23.67 10.76 -13.76
N ALA A 10 24.73 10.66 -12.97
CA ALA A 10 26.02 11.24 -13.31
C ALA A 10 26.78 10.32 -14.27
N THR A 11 26.84 9.02 -13.96
CA THR A 11 27.43 8.00 -14.83
C THR A 11 26.65 6.70 -14.74
N ASN A 12 26.68 5.93 -15.83
CA ASN A 12 26.20 4.55 -15.90
C ASN A 12 27.33 3.70 -16.48
N THR A 13 28.07 3.00 -15.61
CA THR A 13 29.28 2.27 -15.98
C THR A 13 28.98 0.78 -16.09
N LYS A 14 29.06 0.22 -17.29
CA LYS A 14 28.98 -1.22 -17.50
C LYS A 14 30.22 -1.89 -16.93
N LEU A 15 30.05 -2.77 -15.94
CA LEU A 15 31.13 -3.58 -15.37
C LEU A 15 31.37 -4.86 -16.20
N ASN A 16 30.28 -5.51 -16.64
CA ASN A 16 30.26 -6.65 -17.55
C ASN A 16 28.87 -6.80 -18.18
N ASP A 17 28.56 -7.91 -18.84
CA ASP A 17 27.27 -8.11 -19.49
C ASP A 17 26.08 -8.20 -18.50
N SER A 18 26.35 -8.60 -17.26
CA SER A 18 25.34 -8.82 -16.22
C SER A 18 25.25 -7.67 -15.22
N TYR A 19 26.28 -6.85 -15.04
CA TYR A 19 26.34 -5.84 -13.98
C TYR A 19 26.71 -4.46 -14.50
N PHE A 20 26.10 -3.45 -13.91
CA PHE A 20 26.43 -2.04 -14.14
C PHE A 20 26.36 -1.25 -12.84
N LEU A 21 27.12 -0.14 -12.78
CA LEU A 21 27.19 0.75 -11.63
C LEU A 21 26.60 2.11 -12.03
N LEU A 22 25.51 2.51 -11.36
CA LEU A 22 24.95 3.83 -11.46
C LEU A 22 25.56 4.73 -10.40
N THR A 23 26.04 5.91 -10.82
CA THR A 23 26.40 7.01 -9.93
C THR A 23 25.31 8.07 -10.05
N LEU A 24 24.66 8.38 -8.94
CA LEU A 24 23.55 9.31 -8.87
C LEU A 24 23.93 10.53 -8.04
N VAL A 25 23.48 11.71 -8.46
CA VAL A 25 23.72 12.98 -7.77
C VAL A 25 22.42 13.78 -7.65
N PRO A 26 22.26 14.64 -6.62
CA PRO A 26 21.10 15.53 -6.52
C PRO A 26 20.93 16.40 -7.78
N GLU A 27 19.69 16.69 -8.16
CA GLU A 27 19.40 17.61 -9.27
C GLU A 27 19.78 19.05 -8.89
N HIS A 28 20.47 19.77 -9.79
CA HIS A 28 21.06 21.09 -9.53
C HIS A 28 20.06 22.23 -9.32
N ASN A 29 18.77 22.04 -9.61
CA ASN A 29 17.75 23.12 -9.61
C ASN A 29 17.08 23.37 -8.26
N GLU A 30 17.40 22.62 -7.23
CA GLU A 30 16.85 22.85 -5.89
C GLU A 30 17.98 23.14 -4.89
N VAL A 31 17.86 24.27 -4.23
CA VAL A 31 18.78 24.75 -3.21
C VAL A 31 18.92 23.68 -2.10
N ARG A 32 20.09 23.01 -2.08
CA ARG A 32 20.58 22.14 -0.99
C ARG A 32 19.79 20.85 -0.73
N LEU A 33 19.73 19.94 -1.69
CA LEU A 33 19.52 18.52 -1.36
C LEU A 33 20.89 17.88 -1.09
N SER A 34 21.25 17.75 0.18
CA SER A 34 22.31 16.82 0.59
C SER A 34 21.70 15.43 0.70
N LEU A 35 22.47 14.41 0.29
CA LEU A 35 22.08 13.02 0.54
C LEU A 35 21.89 12.81 2.05
N PRO A 36 20.81 12.12 2.49
CA PRO A 36 20.63 11.80 3.90
C PRO A 36 21.72 10.85 4.37
N GLU A 37 21.88 10.73 5.68
CA GLU A 37 22.73 9.69 6.26
C GLU A 37 22.16 8.30 5.91
N ILE A 38 22.98 7.48 5.27
CA ILE A 38 22.64 6.13 4.83
C ILE A 38 23.53 5.14 5.60
N LYS A 39 22.91 4.25 6.34
CA LYS A 39 23.61 3.20 7.08
C LYS A 39 24.01 2.04 6.17
N PRO A 40 25.16 1.38 6.41
CA PRO A 40 25.50 0.14 5.72
C PRO A 40 24.36 -0.88 5.77
N GLY A 41 24.01 -1.51 4.64
CA GLY A 41 22.92 -2.47 4.51
C GLY A 41 21.59 -1.87 4.08
N GLN A 42 21.37 -0.57 4.20
CA GLN A 42 20.15 0.07 3.72
C GLN A 42 20.04 -0.03 2.18
N PHE A 43 18.82 0.09 1.68
CA PHE A 43 18.49 -0.02 0.27
C PHE A 43 17.63 1.14 -0.21
N VAL A 44 17.46 1.24 -1.50
CA VAL A 44 16.56 2.18 -2.19
C VAL A 44 15.48 1.43 -2.96
N GLN A 45 14.33 2.05 -3.15
CA GLN A 45 13.30 1.60 -4.07
C GLN A 45 13.31 2.49 -5.32
N VAL A 46 13.70 1.94 -6.46
CA VAL A 46 13.88 2.68 -7.71
C VAL A 46 12.65 2.53 -8.61
N LEU A 47 12.09 3.65 -9.06
CA LEU A 47 11.06 3.65 -10.09
C LEU A 47 11.73 3.51 -11.47
N THR A 48 11.24 2.59 -12.29
CA THR A 48 11.85 2.27 -13.60
C THR A 48 11.05 2.80 -14.75
N ASP A 49 10.16 3.67 -14.69
CA ASP A 49 9.35 4.32 -15.74
C ASP A 49 9.24 3.48 -17.05
N VAL A 50 8.82 2.24 -16.90
CA VAL A 50 8.61 1.29 -18.01
C VAL A 50 7.16 0.84 -17.97
N GLN A 51 6.49 0.91 -19.12
CA GLN A 51 5.09 0.46 -19.26
C GLN A 51 4.91 -0.98 -18.73
N GLY A 52 3.93 -1.16 -17.84
CA GLY A 52 3.64 -2.43 -17.19
C GLY A 52 4.51 -2.76 -15.96
N ALA A 53 5.61 -2.03 -15.71
CA ALA A 53 6.50 -2.27 -14.56
C ALA A 53 6.18 -1.32 -13.39
N PHE A 54 4.99 -1.42 -12.82
CA PHE A 54 4.49 -0.53 -11.75
C PHE A 54 5.25 -0.65 -10.42
N LEU A 55 5.89 -1.79 -10.17
CA LEU A 55 6.67 -2.00 -8.95
C LEU A 55 8.00 -1.26 -9.00
N ARG A 56 8.34 -0.56 -7.92
CA ARG A 56 9.70 -0.08 -7.69
C ARG A 56 10.64 -1.29 -7.50
N ARG A 57 11.91 -1.11 -7.80
CA ARG A 57 12.94 -2.14 -7.65
C ARG A 57 13.77 -1.87 -6.41
N PRO A 58 13.82 -2.81 -5.44
CA PRO A 58 14.70 -2.70 -4.29
C PRO A 58 16.15 -2.94 -4.73
N ILE A 59 17.01 -1.95 -4.54
CA ILE A 59 18.44 -2.01 -4.85
C ILE A 59 19.21 -1.61 -3.59
N SER A 60 20.13 -2.46 -3.16
CA SER A 60 21.00 -2.15 -2.03
C SER A 60 21.95 -1.01 -2.36
N VAL A 61 22.20 -0.14 -1.39
CA VAL A 61 23.20 0.92 -1.52
C VAL A 61 24.59 0.28 -1.55
N CYS A 62 25.35 0.59 -2.60
CA CYS A 62 26.71 0.10 -2.78
C CYS A 62 27.72 0.98 -2.05
N ASP A 63 27.58 2.30 -2.15
CA ASP A 63 28.45 3.27 -1.50
C ASP A 63 27.81 4.65 -1.49
N VAL A 64 28.33 5.56 -0.65
CA VAL A 64 27.94 6.98 -0.61
C VAL A 64 29.18 7.83 -0.44
N ASN A 65 29.35 8.83 -1.31
CA ASN A 65 30.35 9.87 -1.14
C ASN A 65 29.67 11.18 -0.74
N TYR A 66 29.70 11.50 0.54
CA TYR A 66 29.04 12.71 1.08
C TYR A 66 29.73 14.01 0.67
N GLU A 67 31.02 14.01 0.42
CA GLU A 67 31.76 15.20 -0.02
C GLU A 67 31.34 15.62 -1.44
N ARG A 68 31.16 14.63 -2.33
CA ARG A 68 30.73 14.83 -3.73
C ARG A 68 29.23 14.70 -3.91
N GLN A 69 28.49 14.33 -2.87
CA GLN A 69 27.06 14.05 -2.93
C GLN A 69 26.72 12.99 -3.99
N GLU A 70 27.45 11.88 -3.99
CA GLU A 70 27.29 10.78 -4.93
C GLU A 70 26.73 9.55 -4.23
N LEU A 71 25.67 8.99 -4.77
CA LEU A 71 25.08 7.70 -4.36
C LEU A 71 25.40 6.64 -5.42
N PHE A 72 25.93 5.50 -5.00
CA PHE A 72 26.33 4.41 -5.88
C PHE A 72 25.38 3.23 -5.75
N LEU A 73 24.79 2.82 -6.87
CA LEU A 73 23.93 1.64 -6.95
C LEU A 73 24.51 0.64 -7.94
N LEU A 74 24.87 -0.55 -7.46
CA LEU A 74 25.30 -1.64 -8.31
C LEU A 74 24.09 -2.52 -8.62
N VAL A 75 23.79 -2.71 -9.91
CA VAL A 75 22.58 -3.36 -10.37
C VAL A 75 22.91 -4.56 -11.26
N GLN A 76 22.27 -5.69 -11.00
CA GLN A 76 22.28 -6.85 -11.88
C GLN A 76 21.17 -6.73 -12.93
N LYS A 77 21.52 -6.85 -14.19
CA LYS A 77 20.57 -6.84 -15.31
C LYS A 77 19.88 -8.19 -15.43
N VAL A 78 18.64 -8.30 -14.96
CA VAL A 78 17.88 -9.54 -14.92
C VAL A 78 16.61 -9.46 -15.76
N GLY A 79 15.70 -8.53 -15.43
CA GLY A 79 14.40 -8.39 -16.07
C GLY A 79 14.18 -7.03 -16.69
N LYS A 80 12.96 -6.74 -17.13
CA LYS A 80 12.54 -5.50 -17.83
C LYS A 80 12.97 -4.22 -17.11
N GLY A 81 12.65 -4.08 -15.82
CA GLY A 81 13.01 -2.89 -15.05
C GLY A 81 14.52 -2.68 -14.93
N THR A 82 15.32 -3.71 -14.64
CA THR A 82 16.78 -3.58 -14.52
C THR A 82 17.48 -3.40 -15.87
N ARG A 83 16.87 -3.86 -16.98
CA ARG A 83 17.33 -3.55 -18.34
C ARG A 83 17.09 -2.08 -18.67
N ALA A 84 15.94 -1.51 -18.27
CA ALA A 84 15.66 -0.09 -18.41
C ALA A 84 16.67 0.76 -17.63
N LEU A 85 16.98 0.40 -16.38
CA LEU A 85 18.02 1.09 -15.61
C LEU A 85 19.40 1.01 -16.29
N ALA A 86 19.72 -0.11 -16.94
CA ALA A 86 20.97 -0.28 -17.68
C ALA A 86 21.06 0.59 -18.94
N SER A 87 19.92 1.05 -19.49
CA SER A 87 19.88 1.92 -20.68
C SER A 87 19.95 3.42 -20.35
N LEU A 88 19.87 3.82 -19.09
CA LEU A 88 19.93 5.22 -18.67
C LEU A 88 21.24 5.87 -19.08
N GLN A 89 21.13 7.13 -19.49
CA GLN A 89 22.26 7.97 -19.92
C GLN A 89 22.59 9.02 -18.85
N ALA A 90 23.79 9.59 -18.94
CA ALA A 90 24.15 10.73 -18.11
C ALA A 90 23.12 11.86 -18.31
N SER A 91 22.69 12.47 -17.23
CA SER A 91 21.65 13.50 -17.11
C SER A 91 20.21 13.01 -17.06
N ASP A 92 19.94 11.72 -17.25
CA ASP A 92 18.60 11.20 -17.00
C ASP A 92 18.24 11.34 -15.51
N SER A 93 16.96 11.59 -15.24
CA SER A 93 16.43 11.69 -13.87
C SER A 93 15.89 10.35 -13.42
N LEU A 94 16.13 9.99 -12.18
CA LEU A 94 15.70 8.74 -11.57
C LEU A 94 15.00 9.03 -10.25
N ASP A 95 13.80 8.49 -10.10
CA ASP A 95 12.99 8.63 -8.90
C ASP A 95 13.27 7.49 -7.91
N LEU A 96 13.66 7.84 -6.67
CA LEU A 96 14.05 6.89 -5.62
C LEU A 96 13.33 7.17 -4.31
N LEU A 97 12.93 6.10 -3.61
CA LEU A 97 12.61 6.14 -2.18
C LEU A 97 13.83 5.66 -1.40
N TYR A 98 14.40 6.51 -0.55
CA TYR A 98 15.59 6.18 0.24
C TYR A 98 15.79 7.10 1.44
N PRO A 99 16.53 6.69 2.48
CA PRO A 99 17.00 5.32 2.72
C PRO A 99 15.88 4.44 3.30
N LEU A 100 15.89 3.15 2.97
CA LEU A 100 14.94 2.15 3.46
C LEU A 100 15.68 1.01 4.19
N GLY A 101 14.95 0.26 5.04
CA GLY A 101 15.56 -0.77 5.88
C GLY A 101 16.16 -0.21 7.17
N GLN A 102 16.64 -1.10 8.05
CA GLN A 102 17.24 -0.74 9.34
C GLN A 102 18.74 -0.45 9.22
N GLY A 103 19.44 -1.17 8.36
CA GLY A 103 20.89 -1.18 8.25
C GLY A 103 21.58 -1.97 9.37
N PHE A 104 22.85 -2.33 9.15
CA PHE A 104 23.66 -3.07 10.11
C PHE A 104 23.97 -2.20 11.34
N THR A 105 23.90 -2.81 12.53
CA THR A 105 24.31 -2.17 13.78
C THR A 105 25.81 -2.40 13.97
N LEU A 106 26.60 -1.40 13.61
CA LEU A 106 28.08 -1.46 13.71
C LEU A 106 28.64 -0.67 14.89
N ASN A 107 27.84 0.23 15.48
CA ASN A 107 28.29 1.16 16.54
C ASN A 107 28.65 0.47 17.88
N ASP A 108 28.15 -0.75 18.12
CA ASP A 108 28.40 -1.51 19.35
C ASP A 108 29.57 -2.47 19.21
N LEU A 109 30.30 -2.43 18.10
CA LEU A 109 31.43 -3.29 17.85
C LEU A 109 32.72 -2.69 18.48
N PRO A 110 33.57 -3.48 19.13
CA PRO A 110 34.83 -2.99 19.71
C PRO A 110 35.76 -2.40 18.62
N ASP A 111 36.35 -1.24 18.91
CA ASP A 111 37.32 -0.63 18.00
C ASP A 111 38.67 -1.38 18.10
N GLY A 112 39.23 -1.73 16.94
CA GLY A 112 40.59 -2.22 16.78
C GLY A 112 40.88 -3.67 17.17
N GLU A 113 40.00 -4.34 17.89
CA GLU A 113 40.19 -5.73 18.37
C GLU A 113 39.25 -6.75 17.70
N TYR A 114 38.27 -6.27 16.91
CA TYR A 114 37.25 -7.10 16.29
C TYR A 114 37.74 -7.75 14.99
N ARG A 115 37.39 -9.02 14.78
CA ARG A 115 37.82 -9.81 13.63
C ARG A 115 36.58 -10.25 12.81
N PRO A 116 35.99 -9.39 12.04
CA PRO A 116 34.85 -9.73 11.18
C PRO A 116 35.29 -10.53 9.96
N LEU A 117 34.45 -11.51 9.57
CA LEU A 117 34.54 -12.22 8.32
C LEU A 117 33.40 -11.75 7.40
N LEU A 118 33.74 -11.11 6.31
CA LEU A 118 32.78 -10.62 5.31
C LEU A 118 32.71 -11.58 4.14
N VAL A 119 31.50 -11.98 3.75
CA VAL A 119 31.28 -12.98 2.70
C VAL A 119 30.32 -12.43 1.68
N GLY A 120 30.81 -12.17 0.47
CA GLY A 120 30.04 -11.59 -0.63
C GLY A 120 29.92 -12.51 -1.82
N GLY A 121 28.69 -12.70 -2.34
CA GLY A 121 28.44 -13.46 -3.54
C GLY A 121 27.73 -12.65 -4.62
N GLY A 122 28.34 -12.49 -5.79
CA GLY A 122 27.77 -11.73 -6.89
C GLY A 122 27.36 -10.33 -6.49
N VAL A 123 26.11 -9.92 -6.78
CA VAL A 123 25.60 -8.58 -6.42
C VAL A 123 25.62 -8.30 -4.91
N GLY A 124 25.67 -9.33 -4.07
CA GLY A 124 25.77 -9.17 -2.61
C GLY A 124 27.09 -8.53 -2.14
N THR A 125 28.10 -8.42 -3.00
CA THR A 125 29.32 -7.66 -2.72
C THR A 125 29.03 -6.15 -2.59
N ALA A 126 27.99 -5.64 -3.26
CA ALA A 126 27.63 -4.22 -3.20
C ALA A 126 27.26 -3.76 -1.78
N PRO A 127 26.25 -4.32 -1.09
CA PRO A 127 25.93 -3.91 0.28
C PRO A 127 27.00 -4.31 1.31
N MET A 128 27.90 -5.22 0.96
CA MET A 128 29.02 -5.59 1.82
C MET A 128 30.11 -4.48 1.88
N LEU A 129 30.32 -3.74 0.81
CA LEU A 129 31.40 -2.74 0.72
C LEU A 129 31.30 -1.64 1.79
N PRO A 130 30.13 -1.01 2.06
CA PRO A 130 30.02 -0.03 3.15
C PRO A 130 30.29 -0.61 4.53
N ILE A 131 29.99 -1.90 4.77
CA ILE A 131 30.30 -2.59 6.03
C ILE A 131 31.81 -2.74 6.18
N ILE A 132 32.48 -3.21 5.12
CA ILE A 132 33.95 -3.36 5.08
C ILE A 132 34.62 -2.01 5.40
N LYS A 133 34.19 -0.93 4.73
CA LYS A 133 34.71 0.42 4.96
C LYS A 133 34.55 0.86 6.41
N ALA A 134 33.34 0.75 6.95
CA ALA A 134 33.05 1.16 8.33
C ALA A 134 33.88 0.39 9.35
N LEU A 135 34.01 -0.93 9.21
CA LEU A 135 34.79 -1.78 10.09
C LEU A 135 36.29 -1.50 9.98
N LYS A 136 36.80 -1.25 8.77
CA LYS A 136 38.21 -0.93 8.55
C LYS A 136 38.59 0.43 9.12
N LEU A 137 37.74 1.44 8.93
CA LEU A 137 37.93 2.78 9.48
C LEU A 137 37.90 2.80 11.03
N ALA A 138 37.16 1.88 11.65
CA ALA A 138 37.19 1.63 13.10
C ALA A 138 38.43 0.86 13.57
N GLY A 139 39.41 0.60 12.70
CA GLY A 139 40.68 -0.02 13.01
C GLY A 139 40.69 -1.55 13.13
N ASN A 140 39.62 -2.21 12.73
CA ASN A 140 39.46 -3.66 12.84
C ASN A 140 40.25 -4.43 11.76
N ARG A 141 40.58 -5.70 12.05
CA ARG A 141 41.18 -6.61 11.09
C ARG A 141 40.12 -7.29 10.23
N VAL A 142 39.87 -6.76 9.03
CA VAL A 142 38.81 -7.18 8.14
C VAL A 142 39.30 -8.25 7.16
N ILE A 143 38.63 -9.43 7.15
CA ILE A 143 38.87 -10.51 6.19
C ILE A 143 37.65 -10.65 5.31
N SER A 144 37.84 -10.67 3.99
CA SER A 144 36.75 -10.77 3.01
C SER A 144 36.89 -12.02 2.14
N VAL A 145 35.77 -12.70 1.91
CA VAL A 145 35.67 -13.82 0.96
C VAL A 145 34.70 -13.42 -0.16
N LEU A 146 35.20 -13.25 -1.37
CA LEU A 146 34.40 -12.99 -2.55
C LEU A 146 34.14 -14.27 -3.32
N ALA A 147 32.89 -14.52 -3.71
CA ALA A 147 32.51 -15.73 -4.43
C ALA A 147 31.71 -15.46 -5.69
N GLY A 148 31.93 -16.26 -6.71
CA GLY A 148 31.18 -16.24 -7.95
C GLY A 148 31.23 -17.60 -8.64
N ARG A 149 30.35 -17.84 -9.62
CA ARG A 149 30.41 -19.07 -10.44
C ARG A 149 31.66 -19.07 -11.32
N SER A 150 32.04 -17.90 -11.82
CA SER A 150 33.19 -17.69 -12.70
C SER A 150 33.85 -16.34 -12.44
N LYS A 151 34.99 -16.09 -13.04
CA LYS A 151 35.77 -14.84 -12.93
C LYS A 151 34.93 -13.58 -13.22
N GLU A 152 34.09 -13.63 -14.25
CA GLU A 152 33.27 -12.49 -14.70
C GLU A 152 32.24 -12.05 -13.66
N LEU A 153 31.89 -12.94 -12.71
CA LEU A 153 30.95 -12.66 -11.64
C LEU A 153 31.60 -12.20 -10.33
N ILE A 154 32.93 -12.08 -10.30
CA ILE A 154 33.68 -11.42 -9.23
C ILE A 154 33.67 -9.92 -9.52
N ILE A 155 33.01 -9.15 -8.68
CA ILE A 155 32.82 -7.70 -8.88
C ILE A 155 33.33 -6.92 -7.67
N LEU A 156 33.68 -5.66 -7.85
CA LEU A 156 34.19 -4.75 -6.80
C LEU A 156 35.45 -5.27 -6.06
N GLU A 157 36.23 -6.16 -6.69
CA GLU A 157 37.40 -6.76 -6.05
C GLU A 157 38.40 -5.68 -5.59
N GLU A 158 38.70 -4.69 -6.43
CA GLU A 158 39.67 -3.66 -6.12
C GLU A 158 39.22 -2.82 -4.92
N GLN A 159 37.97 -2.43 -4.87
CA GLN A 159 37.38 -1.67 -3.76
C GLN A 159 37.38 -2.49 -2.45
N VAL A 160 37.06 -3.79 -2.54
CA VAL A 160 37.12 -4.68 -1.37
C VAL A 160 38.55 -4.84 -0.87
N ARG A 161 39.54 -4.98 -1.76
CA ARG A 161 40.97 -5.07 -1.41
C ARG A 161 41.49 -3.82 -0.72
N GLU A 162 41.01 -2.66 -1.10
CA GLU A 162 41.42 -1.37 -0.51
C GLU A 162 41.10 -1.29 0.99
N TYR A 163 39.98 -1.88 1.42
CA TYR A 163 39.49 -1.81 2.81
C TYR A 163 39.53 -3.17 3.56
N SER A 164 40.12 -4.21 2.99
CA SER A 164 40.30 -5.53 3.66
C SER A 164 41.77 -5.83 3.88
N ASP A 165 42.10 -6.40 5.02
CA ASP A 165 43.47 -6.88 5.31
C ASP A 165 43.79 -8.13 4.53
N GLU A 166 42.78 -8.93 4.21
CA GLU A 166 42.91 -10.14 3.40
C GLU A 166 41.65 -10.35 2.55
N VAL A 167 41.85 -10.71 1.28
CA VAL A 167 40.75 -11.05 0.37
C VAL A 167 41.00 -12.42 -0.23
N ILE A 168 40.07 -13.34 -0.04
CA ILE A 168 40.06 -14.67 -0.63
C ILE A 168 39.03 -14.69 -1.75
N ILE A 169 39.44 -15.11 -2.94
CA ILE A 169 38.56 -15.26 -4.11
C ILE A 169 38.26 -16.74 -4.31
N MET A 170 36.96 -17.06 -4.42
CA MET A 170 36.45 -18.39 -4.71
C MET A 170 35.61 -18.38 -6.00
N THR A 171 35.92 -19.31 -6.93
CA THR A 171 35.06 -19.53 -8.10
C THR A 171 34.68 -21.00 -8.23
N ASP A 172 33.40 -21.27 -8.55
CA ASP A 172 32.91 -22.64 -8.63
C ASP A 172 33.61 -23.43 -9.73
N ASP A 173 33.88 -22.79 -10.87
CA ASP A 173 34.54 -23.37 -12.04
C ASP A 173 36.09 -23.38 -11.94
N GLY A 174 36.67 -22.60 -11.04
CA GLY A 174 38.11 -22.42 -10.86
C GLY A 174 38.76 -21.52 -11.89
N SER A 175 37.97 -20.69 -12.59
CA SER A 175 38.44 -19.73 -13.59
C SER A 175 39.26 -18.56 -12.98
N TYR A 176 39.09 -18.32 -11.67
CA TYR A 176 39.81 -17.27 -10.95
C TYR A 176 39.89 -17.57 -9.45
N GLY A 177 40.99 -17.21 -8.81
CA GLY A 177 41.22 -17.48 -7.39
C GLY A 177 41.31 -18.97 -7.06
N GLN A 178 40.61 -19.42 -6.03
CA GLN A 178 40.56 -20.81 -5.62
C GLN A 178 39.28 -21.46 -6.13
N LYS A 179 39.40 -22.69 -6.65
CA LYS A 179 38.23 -23.46 -7.06
C LYS A 179 37.48 -24.02 -5.86
N GLY A 180 36.16 -23.81 -5.85
CA GLY A 180 35.27 -24.38 -4.84
C GLY A 180 34.23 -23.42 -4.37
N LEU A 181 33.34 -23.89 -3.48
CA LEU A 181 32.30 -23.09 -2.88
C LEU A 181 32.85 -22.08 -1.86
N VAL A 182 32.14 -20.99 -1.65
CA VAL A 182 32.47 -19.95 -0.69
C VAL A 182 32.77 -20.49 0.70
N THR A 183 32.02 -21.50 1.17
CA THR A 183 32.21 -22.16 2.47
C THR A 183 33.59 -22.77 2.67
N ALA A 184 34.24 -23.25 1.60
CA ALA A 184 35.59 -23.76 1.67
C ALA A 184 36.63 -22.65 1.93
N GLY A 185 36.41 -21.45 1.37
CA GLY A 185 37.22 -20.28 1.68
C GLY A 185 37.04 -19.80 3.11
N MET A 186 35.75 -19.74 3.56
CA MET A 186 35.42 -19.38 4.94
C MET A 186 36.04 -20.34 5.96
N GLU A 187 35.92 -21.65 5.75
CA GLU A 187 36.41 -22.67 6.69
C GLU A 187 37.93 -22.59 6.87
N LYS A 188 38.69 -22.27 5.80
CA LYS A 188 40.14 -22.02 5.89
C LYS A 188 40.46 -20.87 6.81
N VAL A 189 39.69 -19.78 6.78
CA VAL A 189 39.89 -18.63 7.67
C VAL A 189 39.53 -19.00 9.09
N ILE A 190 38.36 -19.60 9.30
CA ILE A 190 37.84 -20.00 10.63
C ILE A 190 38.77 -20.95 11.34
N LEU A 191 39.39 -21.88 10.63
CA LEU A 191 40.34 -22.83 11.19
C LEU A 191 41.70 -22.21 11.51
N ARG A 192 42.05 -21.09 10.89
CA ARG A 192 43.34 -20.43 11.04
C ARG A 192 43.36 -19.37 12.16
N GLU A 193 42.26 -18.64 12.29
CA GLU A 193 42.16 -17.57 13.26
C GLU A 193 40.74 -17.42 13.85
N LYS A 194 40.65 -16.87 15.01
CA LYS A 194 39.36 -16.61 15.67
C LYS A 194 38.59 -15.56 14.87
N ILE A 195 37.34 -15.82 14.57
CA ILE A 195 36.37 -14.89 13.98
C ILE A 195 35.32 -14.54 15.03
N ASP A 196 35.06 -13.27 15.21
CA ASP A 196 34.11 -12.80 16.23
C ASP A 196 32.68 -12.69 15.67
N LYS A 197 32.52 -12.36 14.37
CA LYS A 197 31.23 -12.31 13.70
C LYS A 197 31.42 -12.52 12.20
N CYS A 198 30.45 -13.14 11.57
CA CYS A 198 30.37 -13.26 10.11
C CYS A 198 29.22 -12.40 9.56
N PHE A 199 29.47 -11.72 8.44
CA PHE A 199 28.46 -11.04 7.64
C PHE A 199 28.41 -11.73 6.28
N ALA A 200 27.28 -12.37 5.95
CA ALA A 200 27.14 -13.11 4.71
C ALA A 200 26.01 -12.53 3.84
N ILE A 201 26.38 -12.02 2.66
CA ILE A 201 25.46 -11.33 1.76
C ILE A 201 25.60 -11.86 0.34
N GLY A 202 24.50 -12.33 -0.26
CA GLY A 202 24.52 -12.89 -1.59
C GLY A 202 23.28 -13.73 -1.90
N PRO A 203 23.38 -14.67 -2.85
CA PRO A 203 22.28 -15.59 -3.12
C PRO A 203 21.81 -16.31 -1.88
N ALA A 204 20.50 -16.42 -1.68
CA ALA A 204 19.92 -17.00 -0.47
C ALA A 204 20.46 -18.40 -0.14
N ILE A 205 20.71 -19.22 -1.16
CA ILE A 205 21.33 -20.56 -0.98
C ILE A 205 22.75 -20.46 -0.41
N MET A 206 23.55 -19.48 -0.86
CA MET A 206 24.88 -19.21 -0.32
C MET A 206 24.79 -18.82 1.15
N MET A 207 23.94 -17.86 1.49
CA MET A 207 23.74 -17.42 2.87
C MET A 207 23.33 -18.56 3.79
N LYS A 208 22.44 -19.46 3.36
CA LYS A 208 22.05 -20.66 4.09
C LYS A 208 23.26 -21.52 4.45
N PHE A 209 24.12 -21.85 3.48
CA PHE A 209 25.28 -22.68 3.72
C PHE A 209 26.36 -21.96 4.54
N CYS A 210 26.54 -20.67 4.38
CA CYS A 210 27.40 -19.87 5.27
C CYS A 210 26.92 -19.95 6.72
N CYS A 211 25.62 -19.79 6.96
CA CYS A 211 25.03 -19.89 8.30
C CYS A 211 25.17 -21.30 8.91
N LEU A 212 25.01 -22.37 8.09
CA LEU A 212 25.22 -23.73 8.57
C LEU A 212 26.68 -23.97 8.99
N LEU A 213 27.64 -23.44 8.22
CA LEU A 213 29.05 -23.53 8.55
C LEU A 213 29.38 -22.75 9.82
N THR A 214 29.00 -21.47 9.91
CA THR A 214 29.32 -20.63 11.09
C THR A 214 28.64 -21.13 12.36
N LYS A 215 27.44 -21.72 12.24
CA LYS A 215 26.75 -22.37 13.36
C LYS A 215 27.53 -23.53 13.94
N LYS A 216 28.21 -24.33 13.09
CA LYS A 216 29.11 -25.43 13.53
C LYS A 216 30.26 -24.92 14.39
N TYR A 217 30.73 -23.68 14.13
CA TYR A 217 31.84 -23.05 14.80
C TYR A 217 31.39 -22.00 15.84
N GLU A 218 30.11 -21.93 16.16
CA GLU A 218 29.49 -20.98 17.10
C GLU A 218 29.82 -19.50 16.81
N ILE A 219 29.99 -19.13 15.52
CA ILE A 219 30.28 -17.77 15.10
C ILE A 219 28.97 -17.04 14.82
N PRO A 220 28.62 -15.95 15.56
CA PRO A 220 27.45 -15.13 15.26
C PRO A 220 27.45 -14.68 13.81
N THR A 221 26.33 -14.85 13.13
CA THR A 221 26.25 -14.58 11.70
C THR A 221 25.04 -13.71 11.36
N GLU A 222 25.30 -12.60 10.73
CA GLU A 222 24.28 -11.69 10.24
C GLU A 222 24.20 -11.79 8.70
N VAL A 223 22.98 -11.82 8.18
CA VAL A 223 22.69 -11.92 6.74
C VAL A 223 21.82 -10.75 6.30
N SER A 224 22.00 -10.27 5.07
CA SER A 224 21.09 -9.31 4.46
C SER A 224 20.22 -10.02 3.44
N LEU A 225 18.92 -10.10 3.72
CA LEU A 225 17.98 -10.91 2.98
C LEU A 225 17.36 -10.15 1.81
N ASN A 226 17.19 -10.87 0.70
CA ASN A 226 16.51 -10.39 -0.49
C ASN A 226 15.26 -11.25 -0.74
N THR A 227 14.08 -10.70 -0.47
CA THR A 227 12.78 -11.35 -0.70
C THR A 227 11.97 -10.55 -1.72
N ILE A 228 10.83 -11.12 -2.14
CA ILE A 228 9.86 -10.37 -2.97
C ILE A 228 9.36 -9.17 -2.17
N MET A 229 9.58 -7.96 -2.69
CA MET A 229 9.08 -6.71 -2.12
C MET A 229 8.12 -6.05 -3.10
N VAL A 230 6.94 -5.66 -2.61
CA VAL A 230 5.91 -4.96 -3.39
C VAL A 230 5.96 -3.47 -3.10
N ASP A 231 5.66 -3.05 -1.87
CA ASP A 231 5.66 -1.63 -1.48
C ASP A 231 6.96 -1.17 -0.80
N GLY A 232 7.69 -2.06 -0.16
CA GLY A 232 8.91 -1.73 0.58
C GLY A 232 8.68 -0.96 1.89
N THR A 233 7.43 -0.77 2.31
CA THR A 233 7.03 0.05 3.49
C THR A 233 6.43 -0.78 4.63
N GLY A 234 6.27 -2.09 4.42
CA GLY A 234 5.67 -3.04 5.37
C GLY A 234 4.15 -3.16 5.29
N MET A 235 3.49 -2.38 4.45
CA MET A 235 2.04 -2.33 4.37
C MET A 235 1.42 -3.61 3.76
N CYS A 236 2.04 -4.18 2.73
CA CYS A 236 1.47 -5.35 2.04
C CYS A 236 1.78 -6.69 2.72
N GLY A 237 2.95 -6.83 3.37
CA GLY A 237 3.40 -8.08 3.97
C GLY A 237 3.92 -9.13 2.97
N ALA A 238 4.18 -8.76 1.72
CA ALA A 238 4.72 -9.66 0.69
C ALA A 238 6.12 -10.19 1.04
N CYS A 239 6.95 -9.34 1.65
CA CYS A 239 8.34 -9.64 2.02
C CYS A 239 8.50 -10.43 3.34
N ARG A 240 7.43 -11.02 3.87
CA ARG A 240 7.49 -11.73 5.15
C ARG A 240 8.33 -13.00 5.08
N ILE A 241 9.00 -13.28 6.18
CA ILE A 241 9.80 -14.48 6.44
C ILE A 241 9.65 -14.93 7.89
N THR A 242 10.01 -16.15 8.20
CA THR A 242 10.12 -16.63 9.58
C THR A 242 11.56 -16.48 10.09
N VAL A 243 11.71 -15.73 11.20
CA VAL A 243 12.97 -15.57 11.94
C VAL A 243 12.72 -15.88 13.41
N GLY A 244 13.42 -16.86 13.98
CA GLY A 244 13.24 -17.29 15.36
C GLY A 244 11.80 -17.74 15.68
N GLY A 245 11.12 -18.36 14.71
CA GLY A 245 9.73 -18.82 14.83
C GLY A 245 8.68 -17.71 14.78
N LYS A 246 9.06 -16.46 14.43
CA LYS A 246 8.15 -15.31 14.30
C LYS A 246 8.17 -14.77 12.89
N THR A 247 7.01 -14.37 12.39
CA THR A 247 6.91 -13.65 11.12
C THR A 247 7.53 -12.26 11.23
N LYS A 248 8.46 -11.95 10.31
CA LYS A 248 9.14 -10.68 10.15
C LYS A 248 8.96 -10.14 8.73
N PHE A 249 9.04 -8.83 8.55
CA PHE A 249 8.94 -8.16 7.26
C PHE A 249 10.31 -7.60 6.86
N VAL A 250 10.90 -8.16 5.81
CA VAL A 250 12.28 -7.83 5.40
C VAL A 250 12.46 -6.33 5.10
N CYS A 251 11.48 -5.67 4.54
CA CYS A 251 11.57 -4.25 4.18
C CYS A 251 11.57 -3.28 5.39
N ILE A 252 11.02 -3.68 6.55
CA ILE A 252 10.92 -2.81 7.73
C ILE A 252 11.62 -3.35 8.97
N ASP A 253 11.62 -4.69 9.20
CA ASP A 253 12.31 -5.32 10.31
C ASP A 253 13.80 -5.60 9.99
N GLY A 254 14.17 -5.63 8.68
CA GLY A 254 15.49 -5.94 8.16
C GLY A 254 15.97 -4.87 7.16
N PRO A 255 16.70 -5.27 6.13
CA PRO A 255 16.92 -6.64 5.61
C PRO A 255 17.93 -7.49 6.39
N GLU A 256 18.55 -6.95 7.42
CA GLU A 256 19.56 -7.61 8.23
C GLU A 256 18.91 -8.46 9.33
N PHE A 257 19.35 -9.72 9.45
CA PHE A 257 18.85 -10.66 10.47
C PHE A 257 19.93 -11.60 10.95
N ASP A 258 19.75 -12.14 12.18
CA ASP A 258 20.51 -13.28 12.66
C ASP A 258 20.27 -14.50 11.75
N GLY A 259 21.29 -14.83 10.96
CA GLY A 259 21.21 -15.88 9.96
C GLY A 259 20.95 -17.28 10.51
N HIS A 260 21.29 -17.52 11.79
CA HIS A 260 21.03 -18.80 12.45
C HIS A 260 19.56 -19.01 12.84
N GLN A 261 18.74 -17.92 12.80
CA GLN A 261 17.32 -17.96 13.13
C GLN A 261 16.41 -17.88 11.90
N VAL A 262 16.97 -17.63 10.70
CA VAL A 262 16.19 -17.53 9.44
C VAL A 262 15.75 -18.91 8.96
N ASP A 263 14.46 -19.04 8.63
CA ASP A 263 13.94 -20.19 7.89
C ASP A 263 14.19 -20.01 6.37
N PHE A 264 15.38 -20.42 5.93
CA PHE A 264 15.75 -20.32 4.51
C PHE A 264 14.93 -21.24 3.60
N ASP A 265 14.40 -22.36 4.09
CA ASP A 265 13.64 -23.30 3.28
C ASP A 265 12.24 -22.72 2.95
N GLU A 266 11.62 -22.07 3.94
CA GLU A 266 10.41 -21.28 3.71
C GLU A 266 10.68 -20.14 2.74
N MET A 267 11.76 -19.37 2.94
CA MET A 267 12.15 -18.26 2.08
C MET A 267 12.30 -18.68 0.62
N PHE A 268 12.97 -19.80 0.33
CA PHE A 268 13.13 -20.32 -1.05
C PHE A 268 11.80 -20.62 -1.72
N LYS A 269 10.89 -21.26 -1.00
CA LYS A 269 9.56 -21.61 -1.53
C LYS A 269 8.79 -20.34 -1.90
N ARG A 270 8.82 -19.34 -1.02
CA ARG A 270 8.15 -18.05 -1.28
C ARG A 270 8.76 -17.27 -2.44
N MET A 271 10.09 -17.20 -2.53
CA MET A 271 10.78 -16.56 -3.66
C MET A 271 10.45 -17.22 -5.01
N GLY A 272 10.16 -18.52 -5.00
CA GLY A 272 9.74 -19.28 -6.19
C GLY A 272 8.27 -19.13 -6.57
N ALA A 273 7.45 -18.42 -5.78
CA ALA A 273 5.98 -18.39 -5.94
C ALA A 273 5.51 -17.89 -7.31
N PHE A 274 6.23 -16.97 -7.92
CA PHE A 274 5.89 -16.36 -9.22
C PHE A 274 6.85 -16.75 -10.35
N LYS A 275 7.80 -17.64 -10.10
CA LYS A 275 8.88 -17.97 -11.06
C LYS A 275 8.37 -18.46 -12.41
N ALA A 276 7.26 -19.18 -12.46
CA ALA A 276 6.67 -19.63 -13.72
C ALA A 276 6.13 -18.46 -14.54
N ILE A 277 5.43 -17.52 -13.90
CA ILE A 277 4.90 -16.30 -14.52
C ILE A 277 6.05 -15.40 -14.99
N GLU A 278 7.07 -15.23 -14.15
CA GLU A 278 8.26 -14.43 -14.49
C GLU A 278 9.03 -14.99 -15.69
N LEU A 279 9.09 -16.32 -15.85
CA LEU A 279 9.73 -16.96 -17.00
C LEU A 279 8.91 -16.78 -18.28
N GLU A 280 7.59 -16.91 -18.21
CA GLU A 280 6.68 -16.67 -19.33
C GLU A 280 6.80 -15.20 -19.81
N GLU A 281 6.79 -14.24 -18.90
CA GLU A 281 6.99 -12.82 -19.22
C GLU A 281 8.38 -12.51 -19.78
N MET A 282 9.41 -13.25 -19.36
CA MET A 282 10.76 -13.07 -19.92
C MET A 282 10.89 -13.51 -21.36
N GLU A 283 10.08 -14.47 -21.84
CA GLU A 283 10.05 -14.91 -23.23
C GLU A 283 9.46 -13.82 -24.16
N HIS A 284 8.61 -12.93 -23.62
CA HIS A 284 7.97 -11.83 -24.35
C HIS A 284 8.68 -10.46 -24.19
N LEU A 285 9.81 -10.41 -23.49
CA LEU A 285 10.54 -9.18 -23.14
C LEU A 285 10.98 -8.31 -24.34
N ASP A 286 11.17 -8.91 -25.50
CA ASP A 286 11.65 -8.20 -26.69
C ASP A 286 10.52 -7.60 -27.55
N GLU A 287 9.25 -7.89 -27.24
CA GLU A 287 8.08 -7.46 -28.02
C GLU A 287 7.44 -6.14 -27.54
N HIS A 288 7.73 -5.69 -26.34
CA HIS A 288 7.00 -4.58 -25.66
C HIS A 288 7.86 -3.41 -25.14
N LEU A 289 8.88 -3.00 -25.87
CA LEU A 289 9.60 -1.74 -25.58
C LEU A 289 8.99 -0.58 -26.35
N SER A 290 7.84 -0.07 -25.93
CA SER A 290 7.25 1.16 -26.45
C SER A 290 6.95 2.16 -25.34
N PRO A 291 7.34 3.43 -25.44
CA PRO A 291 7.16 4.41 -24.38
C PRO A 291 5.77 5.04 -24.48
N THR A 292 4.88 4.77 -23.53
CA THR A 292 3.64 5.55 -23.40
C THR A 292 3.04 5.51 -21.99
N TYR A 293 3.64 6.20 -21.03
CA TYR A 293 2.94 6.58 -19.79
C TYR A 293 2.37 8.02 -19.85
N THR A 294 2.80 8.81 -20.81
CA THR A 294 2.40 10.22 -20.96
C THR A 294 0.98 10.44 -21.48
N ASP A 295 0.31 9.43 -22.05
CA ASP A 295 -1.01 9.62 -22.67
C ASP A 295 -2.18 9.43 -21.68
N ALA A 296 -2.03 8.70 -20.60
CA ALA A 296 -3.07 8.53 -19.58
C ALA A 296 -3.32 9.84 -18.78
N ILE A 297 -2.24 10.62 -18.53
CA ILE A 297 -2.36 11.92 -17.84
C ILE A 297 -3.03 12.96 -18.73
N LYS A 298 -2.82 12.94 -20.04
CA LYS A 298 -3.45 13.86 -20.98
C LYS A 298 -4.95 13.64 -21.16
N HIS A 299 -5.46 12.44 -20.87
CA HIS A 299 -6.90 12.16 -20.91
C HIS A 299 -7.66 12.78 -19.74
N MET A 300 -7.00 12.99 -18.59
CA MET A 300 -7.62 13.63 -17.43
C MET A 300 -7.64 15.17 -17.51
N GLU A 301 -6.75 15.79 -18.26
CA GLU A 301 -6.74 17.25 -18.44
C GLU A 301 -7.97 17.76 -19.20
N HIS A 302 -8.62 16.93 -20.01
CA HIS A 302 -9.83 17.29 -20.74
C HIS A 302 -11.13 17.23 -19.92
N LEU A 303 -11.12 16.63 -18.73
CA LEU A 303 -12.30 16.50 -17.88
C LEU A 303 -12.46 17.65 -16.85
N ILE A 304 -11.51 18.59 -16.76
CA ILE A 304 -11.42 19.56 -15.67
C ILE A 304 -11.38 21.01 -16.16
N ASP A 305 -12.04 21.34 -17.26
CA ASP A 305 -12.32 22.76 -17.56
C ASP A 305 -13.71 23.15 -17.04
N VAL A 306 -13.79 23.31 -15.72
CA VAL A 306 -15.02 23.72 -15.05
C VAL A 306 -14.83 25.08 -14.42
N THR A 307 -14.85 26.08 -15.27
CA THR A 307 -15.15 27.43 -14.86
C THR A 307 -16.67 27.60 -14.95
N GLY A 308 -17.35 27.62 -13.80
CA GLY A 308 -18.58 28.29 -13.84
C GLY A 308 -19.81 27.73 -13.15
N MET A 309 -20.40 28.59 -12.44
CA MET A 309 -21.68 28.61 -11.75
C MET A 309 -21.80 27.68 -10.54
N THR A 310 -21.19 28.15 -9.47
CA THR A 310 -21.66 27.87 -8.11
C THR A 310 -23.10 28.35 -7.94
N THR A 311 -23.85 27.66 -7.08
CA THR A 311 -25.16 28.18 -6.68
C THR A 311 -24.97 29.50 -5.94
N ASP A 312 -25.63 30.56 -6.35
CA ASP A 312 -25.55 31.87 -5.70
C ASP A 312 -26.29 31.93 -4.35
N ILE A 313 -26.97 30.84 -3.99
CA ILE A 313 -27.74 30.78 -2.75
C ILE A 313 -26.80 30.55 -1.55
N PRO A 314 -26.78 31.44 -0.56
CA PRO A 314 -25.97 31.31 0.64
C PRO A 314 -26.31 30.03 1.42
N LEU A 315 -25.31 29.39 2.05
CA LEU A 315 -25.47 28.14 2.79
C LEU A 315 -26.51 28.27 3.91
N ASN A 316 -26.53 29.41 4.65
CA ASN A 316 -27.48 29.67 5.74
C ASN A 316 -28.95 29.60 5.25
N GLU A 317 -29.25 30.03 4.02
CA GLU A 317 -30.59 29.90 3.44
C GLU A 317 -30.95 28.47 3.07
N LEU A 318 -29.96 27.67 2.65
CA LEU A 318 -30.15 26.27 2.31
C LEU A 318 -30.42 25.37 3.51
N ILE A 319 -29.86 25.71 4.66
CA ILE A 319 -30.01 24.95 5.90
C ILE A 319 -31.11 25.49 6.83
N ASP A 320 -31.65 26.67 6.56
CA ASP A 320 -32.69 27.30 7.37
C ASP A 320 -33.97 26.46 7.40
N ARG A 321 -34.38 26.02 8.58
CA ARG A 321 -35.62 25.29 8.78
C ARG A 321 -36.88 26.12 8.59
N ASP A 322 -36.75 27.43 8.80
CA ASP A 322 -37.84 28.39 8.75
C ASP A 322 -38.01 29.04 7.40
N ALA A 323 -37.16 28.68 6.42
CA ALA A 323 -37.26 29.17 5.06
C ALA A 323 -38.64 28.86 4.44
N ALA A 324 -39.17 29.81 3.68
CA ALA A 324 -40.51 29.73 3.08
C ALA A 324 -40.70 28.47 2.24
N TRP A 325 -39.70 28.16 1.40
CA TRP A 325 -39.69 26.96 0.55
C TRP A 325 -39.79 25.64 1.35
N ARG A 326 -39.15 25.61 2.54
CA ARG A 326 -39.13 24.42 3.39
C ARG A 326 -40.44 24.21 4.12
N LYS A 327 -41.06 25.31 4.54
CA LYS A 327 -42.43 25.29 5.11
C LYS A 327 -43.47 24.85 4.06
N GLU A 328 -43.31 25.23 2.81
CA GLU A 328 -44.16 24.72 1.72
C GLU A 328 -44.03 23.21 1.53
N LEU A 329 -42.82 22.66 1.50
CA LEU A 329 -42.61 21.21 1.42
C LEU A 329 -43.22 20.45 2.60
N GLN A 330 -43.17 21.04 3.80
CA GLN A 330 -43.82 20.43 4.97
C GLN A 330 -45.34 20.43 4.87
N LYS A 331 -45.94 21.44 4.26
CA LYS A 331 -47.38 21.57 4.04
C LYS A 331 -47.86 20.69 2.89
N SER A 332 -47.06 20.50 1.85
CA SER A 332 -47.42 19.80 0.61
C SER A 332 -47.70 18.30 0.84
N MET A 333 -47.13 17.68 1.87
CA MET A 333 -47.31 16.26 2.18
C MET A 333 -47.20 16.02 3.70
N LYS A 334 -48.23 15.37 4.26
CA LYS A 334 -48.25 15.07 5.69
C LYS A 334 -47.26 13.95 6.06
N PRO A 335 -46.73 13.92 7.32
CA PRO A 335 -45.83 12.87 7.77
C PRO A 335 -46.35 11.44 7.54
N LYS A 336 -47.63 11.20 7.71
CA LYS A 336 -48.21 9.87 7.47
C LYS A 336 -48.14 9.46 6.01
N GLU A 337 -48.31 10.38 5.08
CA GLU A 337 -48.21 10.12 3.63
C GLU A 337 -46.73 9.86 3.24
N ARG A 338 -45.77 10.63 3.80
CA ARG A 338 -44.35 10.40 3.60
C ARG A 338 -43.90 9.01 4.07
N MET A 339 -44.45 8.51 5.14
CA MET A 339 -44.15 7.19 5.68
C MET A 339 -44.71 6.03 4.84
N GLN A 340 -45.68 6.29 3.99
CA GLN A 340 -46.26 5.28 3.11
C GLN A 340 -45.44 5.08 1.83
N ILE A 341 -44.50 5.98 1.53
CA ILE A 341 -43.62 5.85 0.36
C ILE A 341 -42.62 4.71 0.67
N GLU A 342 -42.53 3.74 -0.23
CA GLU A 342 -41.56 2.66 -0.12
C GLU A 342 -40.13 3.18 -0.39
N ARG A 343 -39.15 2.57 0.29
CA ARG A 343 -37.73 2.91 0.08
C ARG A 343 -37.31 2.57 -1.35
N CYS A 344 -36.79 3.53 -2.06
CA CYS A 344 -36.27 3.34 -3.41
C CYS A 344 -35.01 2.44 -3.40
N LYS A 345 -34.99 1.51 -4.32
CA LYS A 345 -33.82 0.64 -4.54
C LYS A 345 -32.99 1.23 -5.68
N MET A 346 -31.66 1.26 -5.49
CA MET A 346 -30.75 1.54 -6.58
C MET A 346 -30.78 0.42 -7.62
N SER A 347 -30.57 0.77 -8.88
CA SER A 347 -30.29 -0.21 -9.91
C SER A 347 -28.90 -0.82 -9.68
N GLU A 348 -28.80 -2.13 -9.82
CA GLU A 348 -27.56 -2.90 -9.67
C GLU A 348 -27.31 -3.67 -10.97
N LEU A 349 -26.04 -3.96 -11.29
CA LEU A 349 -25.70 -4.88 -12.37
C LEU A 349 -26.20 -6.29 -12.05
N ASP A 350 -26.57 -7.04 -13.08
CA ASP A 350 -26.94 -8.45 -12.96
C ASP A 350 -25.86 -9.26 -12.20
N PRO A 351 -26.22 -10.11 -11.24
CA PRO A 351 -25.23 -10.82 -10.40
C PRO A 351 -24.23 -11.68 -11.18
N VAL A 352 -24.65 -12.32 -12.26
CA VAL A 352 -23.75 -13.17 -13.08
C VAL A 352 -22.80 -12.28 -13.87
N TYR A 353 -23.32 -11.23 -14.51
CA TYR A 353 -22.52 -10.27 -15.26
C TYR A 353 -21.53 -9.54 -14.35
N ARG A 354 -21.98 -8.98 -13.23
CA ARG A 354 -21.10 -8.21 -12.33
C ARG A 354 -19.98 -9.05 -11.70
N ALA A 355 -20.17 -10.37 -11.59
CA ALA A 355 -19.11 -11.28 -11.14
C ALA A 355 -17.96 -11.43 -12.13
N THR A 356 -18.09 -10.91 -13.37
CA THR A 356 -17.06 -10.98 -14.42
C THR A 356 -16.42 -9.62 -14.74
N THR A 357 -17.13 -8.52 -14.49
CA THR A 357 -16.56 -7.18 -14.75
C THR A 357 -15.67 -6.70 -13.62
N ARG A 358 -14.53 -6.09 -13.93
CA ARG A 358 -13.50 -5.67 -12.98
C ARG A 358 -13.59 -4.20 -12.62
N THR A 359 -13.96 -3.35 -13.58
CA THR A 359 -13.93 -1.88 -13.49
C THR A 359 -15.30 -1.25 -13.43
N GLU A 360 -16.34 -1.96 -13.90
CA GLU A 360 -17.67 -1.38 -13.94
C GLU A 360 -18.32 -1.36 -12.55
N GLU A 361 -18.72 -0.18 -12.08
CA GLU A 361 -19.35 -0.01 -10.78
C GLU A 361 -20.67 -0.79 -10.70
N VAL A 362 -20.80 -1.61 -9.65
CA VAL A 362 -21.94 -2.52 -9.45
C VAL A 362 -23.25 -1.76 -9.22
N ASN A 363 -23.23 -0.78 -8.34
CA ASN A 363 -24.37 0.07 -8.04
C ASN A 363 -24.45 1.22 -9.07
N LYS A 364 -25.62 1.45 -9.65
CA LYS A 364 -25.82 2.48 -10.69
C LYS A 364 -26.39 3.80 -10.16
N GLY A 365 -26.54 3.93 -8.84
CA GLY A 365 -27.14 5.11 -8.23
C GLY A 365 -28.65 5.19 -8.37
N LEU A 366 -29.23 6.33 -7.94
CA LEU A 366 -30.63 6.65 -8.10
C LEU A 366 -30.83 7.56 -9.34
N THR A 367 -31.87 7.31 -10.10
CA THR A 367 -32.31 8.27 -11.12
C THR A 367 -32.92 9.51 -10.45
N VAL A 368 -33.01 10.64 -11.18
CA VAL A 368 -33.64 11.86 -10.66
C VAL A 368 -35.04 11.63 -10.07
N PRO A 369 -35.98 10.92 -10.75
CA PRO A 369 -37.30 10.64 -10.16
C PRO A 369 -37.23 9.78 -8.89
N GLN A 370 -36.32 8.80 -8.85
CA GLN A 370 -36.13 7.95 -7.65
C GLN A 370 -35.57 8.77 -6.50
N ALA A 371 -34.55 9.61 -6.72
CA ALA A 371 -33.97 10.45 -5.70
C ALA A 371 -34.96 11.44 -5.11
N MET A 372 -35.77 12.10 -5.95
CA MET A 372 -36.83 12.99 -5.49
C MET A 372 -37.93 12.23 -4.70
N THR A 373 -38.27 11.00 -5.13
CA THR A 373 -39.25 10.17 -4.42
C THR A 373 -38.71 9.73 -3.06
N GLU A 374 -37.46 9.26 -3.01
CA GLU A 374 -36.82 8.87 -1.75
C GLU A 374 -36.65 10.07 -0.79
N ALA A 375 -36.32 11.26 -1.31
CA ALA A 375 -36.19 12.46 -0.53
C ALA A 375 -37.52 12.88 0.17
N LYS A 376 -38.68 12.62 -0.48
CA LYS A 376 -40.00 12.87 0.12
C LYS A 376 -40.25 12.04 1.38
N ARG A 377 -39.58 10.90 1.56
CA ARG A 377 -39.69 10.09 2.76
C ARG A 377 -39.16 10.77 4.03
N CYS A 378 -38.20 11.69 3.88
CA CYS A 378 -37.65 12.42 5.03
C CYS A 378 -38.72 13.27 5.71
N LEU A 379 -38.94 13.04 7.01
CA LEU A 379 -39.92 13.76 7.82
C LEU A 379 -39.45 15.15 8.27
N ASP A 380 -38.24 15.55 7.96
CA ASP A 380 -37.65 16.83 8.37
C ASP A 380 -37.76 17.07 9.90
N CYS A 381 -37.28 16.11 10.68
CA CYS A 381 -37.42 16.08 12.14
C CYS A 381 -36.86 17.36 12.81
N LYS A 382 -37.52 17.82 13.88
CA LYS A 382 -37.07 19.00 14.64
C LYS A 382 -35.72 18.72 15.34
N SER A 383 -35.55 17.49 15.85
CA SER A 383 -34.30 16.99 16.42
C SER A 383 -33.89 15.74 15.64
N PRO A 384 -33.09 15.91 14.59
CA PRO A 384 -32.78 14.82 13.64
C PRO A 384 -31.66 13.92 14.15
N SER A 385 -32.00 12.83 14.85
CA SER A 385 -31.02 11.86 15.38
C SER A 385 -30.12 11.25 14.30
N CYS A 386 -30.52 11.26 13.04
CA CYS A 386 -29.63 10.85 11.93
C CYS A 386 -28.36 11.71 11.83
N MET A 387 -28.41 12.98 12.23
CA MET A 387 -27.22 13.85 12.26
C MET A 387 -26.24 13.42 13.37
N GLU A 388 -26.76 12.96 14.52
CA GLU A 388 -25.95 12.44 15.62
C GLU A 388 -25.22 11.15 15.23
N GLY A 389 -25.80 10.39 14.30
CA GLY A 389 -25.18 9.18 13.74
C GLY A 389 -24.16 9.44 12.65
N CYS A 390 -24.03 10.68 12.17
CA CYS A 390 -23.03 11.06 11.16
C CYS A 390 -21.76 11.57 11.84
N PRO A 391 -20.60 10.91 11.67
CA PRO A 391 -19.34 11.34 12.30
C PRO A 391 -18.89 12.76 11.94
N VAL A 392 -19.26 13.26 10.75
CA VAL A 392 -18.95 14.62 10.28
C VAL A 392 -20.14 15.57 10.35
N SER A 393 -21.21 15.17 11.06
CA SER A 393 -22.38 16.02 11.38
C SER A 393 -23.04 16.69 10.17
N ILE A 394 -23.17 16.00 9.04
CA ILE A 394 -23.85 16.50 7.85
C ILE A 394 -25.27 16.95 8.22
N ASN A 395 -25.70 18.12 7.72
CA ASN A 395 -27.08 18.55 7.86
C ASN A 395 -28.00 17.75 6.94
N ILE A 396 -28.27 16.49 7.38
CA ILE A 396 -28.97 15.47 6.59
C ILE A 396 -30.37 15.93 6.15
N PRO A 397 -31.24 16.48 7.02
CA PRO A 397 -32.55 16.95 6.57
C PRO A 397 -32.46 18.03 5.50
N SER A 398 -31.46 18.92 5.60
CA SER A 398 -31.35 20.04 4.66
C SER A 398 -30.91 19.59 3.27
N PHE A 399 -29.90 18.75 3.13
CA PHE A 399 -29.54 18.28 1.79
C PHE A 399 -30.65 17.46 1.16
N ILE A 400 -31.36 16.61 1.95
CA ILE A 400 -32.47 15.80 1.44
C ILE A 400 -33.64 16.70 0.99
N LYS A 401 -33.97 17.76 1.74
CA LYS A 401 -35.04 18.67 1.35
C LYS A 401 -34.70 19.51 0.10
N ASN A 402 -33.42 19.79 -0.13
CA ASN A 402 -32.99 20.39 -1.39
C ASN A 402 -33.15 19.40 -2.57
N ILE A 403 -32.89 18.11 -2.38
CA ILE A 403 -33.20 17.09 -3.40
C ILE A 403 -34.70 17.01 -3.65
N GLU A 404 -35.53 17.00 -2.61
CA GLU A 404 -37.00 16.93 -2.74
C GLU A 404 -37.56 18.05 -3.61
N ARG A 405 -37.01 19.26 -3.53
CA ARG A 405 -37.42 20.41 -4.36
C ARG A 405 -36.71 20.52 -5.71
N GLY A 406 -35.89 19.55 -6.08
CA GLY A 406 -35.17 19.53 -7.36
C GLY A 406 -33.90 20.40 -7.42
N GLN A 407 -33.42 20.86 -6.28
CA GLN A 407 -32.22 21.70 -6.17
C GLN A 407 -31.01 20.81 -5.79
N PHE A 408 -30.47 20.11 -6.77
CA PHE A 408 -29.47 19.06 -6.54
C PHE A 408 -28.07 19.60 -6.29
N LEU A 409 -27.69 20.72 -6.92
CA LEU A 409 -26.40 21.39 -6.68
C LEU A 409 -26.37 22.02 -5.28
N GLU A 410 -27.52 22.59 -4.85
CA GLU A 410 -27.70 23.11 -3.49
C GLU A 410 -27.59 22.00 -2.45
N ALA A 411 -28.10 20.81 -2.75
CA ALA A 411 -27.94 19.64 -1.89
C ALA A 411 -26.46 19.26 -1.76
N ALA A 412 -25.69 19.26 -2.84
CA ALA A 412 -24.25 19.01 -2.83
C ALA A 412 -23.48 20.10 -2.01
N LYS A 413 -23.86 21.37 -2.16
CA LYS A 413 -23.30 22.47 -1.35
C LYS A 413 -23.53 22.26 0.15
N VAL A 414 -24.70 21.80 0.55
CA VAL A 414 -24.98 21.44 1.96
C VAL A 414 -24.12 20.27 2.43
N LEU A 415 -23.93 19.22 1.64
CA LEU A 415 -23.06 18.10 1.96
C LEU A 415 -21.60 18.56 2.19
N LYS A 416 -21.06 19.33 1.28
CA LYS A 416 -19.67 19.81 1.29
C LYS A 416 -19.36 20.81 2.41
N SER A 417 -20.38 21.37 3.05
CA SER A 417 -20.15 22.26 4.19
C SER A 417 -19.42 21.57 5.35
N THR A 418 -19.65 20.29 5.54
CA THR A 418 -19.01 19.49 6.62
C THR A 418 -18.34 18.22 6.13
N SER A 419 -18.65 17.70 4.93
CA SER A 419 -18.04 16.51 4.36
C SER A 419 -17.02 16.88 3.27
N ALA A 420 -15.79 16.42 3.41
CA ALA A 420 -14.75 16.61 2.39
C ALA A 420 -14.84 15.61 1.23
N LEU A 421 -15.53 14.47 1.43
CA LEU A 421 -15.54 13.33 0.50
C LEU A 421 -16.97 12.77 0.30
N PRO A 422 -17.96 13.57 -0.11
CA PRO A 422 -19.35 13.12 -0.17
C PRO A 422 -19.59 12.01 -1.20
N ALA A 423 -18.91 12.02 -2.34
CA ALA A 423 -19.04 11.00 -3.37
C ALA A 423 -18.50 9.62 -2.90
N VAL A 424 -17.43 9.64 -2.09
CA VAL A 424 -16.86 8.45 -1.44
C VAL A 424 -17.80 7.96 -0.33
N CYS A 425 -18.24 8.85 0.57
CA CYS A 425 -19.12 8.49 1.69
C CYS A 425 -20.44 7.88 1.22
N GLY A 426 -21.05 8.43 0.18
CA GLY A 426 -22.28 7.90 -0.40
C GLY A 426 -22.16 6.45 -0.91
N ARG A 427 -20.91 6.00 -1.23
CA ARG A 427 -20.62 4.65 -1.72
C ARG A 427 -20.19 3.66 -0.65
N VAL A 428 -19.28 4.08 0.26
CA VAL A 428 -18.56 3.12 1.12
C VAL A 428 -18.83 3.27 2.61
N CYS A 429 -19.45 4.38 3.05
CA CYS A 429 -19.80 4.58 4.45
C CYS A 429 -20.83 3.55 4.91
N PRO A 430 -20.70 2.93 6.10
CA PRO A 430 -21.67 1.97 6.63
C PRO A 430 -22.91 2.68 7.20
N GLN A 431 -23.68 3.35 6.35
CA GLN A 431 -24.83 4.18 6.73
C GLN A 431 -25.86 3.42 7.55
N GLU A 432 -26.07 2.13 7.25
CA GLU A 432 -26.96 1.22 7.98
C GLU A 432 -26.58 1.04 9.46
N LYS A 433 -25.34 1.33 9.83
CA LYS A 433 -24.82 1.29 11.23
C LYS A 433 -24.64 2.68 11.84
N GLN A 434 -24.83 3.74 11.05
CA GLN A 434 -24.59 5.12 11.42
C GLN A 434 -25.88 5.96 11.28
N CYS A 435 -25.94 6.89 10.33
CA CYS A 435 -27.05 7.81 10.16
C CYS A 435 -28.39 7.14 9.92
N GLU A 436 -28.44 6.08 9.09
CA GLU A 436 -29.68 5.36 8.79
C GLU A 436 -30.20 4.57 9.99
N SER A 437 -29.32 3.99 10.84
CA SER A 437 -29.72 3.26 12.05
C SER A 437 -30.47 4.15 13.05
N LEU A 438 -30.19 5.46 13.06
CA LEU A 438 -30.81 6.44 13.94
C LEU A 438 -31.97 7.18 13.28
N CYS A 439 -32.32 6.85 12.02
CA CYS A 439 -33.47 7.46 11.36
C CYS A 439 -34.77 7.14 12.11
N ILE A 440 -35.65 8.14 12.26
CA ILE A 440 -36.92 8.00 12.95
C ILE A 440 -37.81 6.87 12.36
N HIS A 441 -37.74 6.64 11.06
CA HIS A 441 -38.44 5.54 10.40
C HIS A 441 -38.10 4.18 11.02
N HIS A 442 -36.81 3.98 11.39
CA HIS A 442 -36.39 2.72 12.03
C HIS A 442 -37.07 2.51 13.39
N LYS A 443 -37.19 3.61 14.19
CA LYS A 443 -37.92 3.57 15.47
C LYS A 443 -39.44 3.28 15.32
N MET A 444 -39.97 3.50 14.11
CA MET A 444 -41.38 3.28 13.77
C MET A 444 -41.59 1.97 12.98
N ASN A 445 -40.67 1.02 13.07
CA ASN A 445 -40.67 -0.26 12.34
C ASN A 445 -40.81 -0.11 10.81
N SER A 446 -40.32 0.95 10.24
CA SER A 446 -40.24 1.20 8.80
C SER A 446 -38.80 1.29 8.33
N GLN A 447 -38.55 1.03 7.05
CA GLN A 447 -37.22 1.16 6.49
C GLN A 447 -36.74 2.62 6.59
N PRO A 448 -35.49 2.89 7.03
CA PRO A 448 -34.94 4.23 7.10
C PRO A 448 -34.90 4.89 5.72
N VAL A 449 -34.81 6.21 5.70
CA VAL A 449 -34.50 6.95 4.45
C VAL A 449 -33.14 6.50 3.95
N ALA A 450 -33.00 6.30 2.64
CA ALA A 450 -31.75 5.91 1.99
C ALA A 450 -30.78 7.08 1.93
N ILE A 451 -30.25 7.49 3.09
CA ILE A 451 -29.46 8.71 3.28
C ILE A 451 -28.19 8.65 2.41
N GLY A 452 -27.46 7.54 2.47
CA GLY A 452 -26.22 7.37 1.67
C GLY A 452 -26.47 7.34 0.17
N HIS A 453 -27.61 6.76 -0.28
CA HIS A 453 -27.97 6.78 -1.70
C HIS A 453 -28.28 8.19 -2.18
N LEU A 454 -28.94 9.01 -1.35
CA LEU A 454 -29.22 10.42 -1.66
C LEU A 454 -27.96 11.29 -1.61
N GLU A 455 -27.03 11.01 -0.68
CA GLU A 455 -25.71 11.63 -0.61
C GLU A 455 -24.92 11.35 -1.89
N ARG A 456 -24.83 10.07 -2.29
CA ARG A 456 -24.24 9.67 -3.57
C ARG A 456 -24.89 10.39 -4.75
N PHE A 457 -26.22 10.40 -4.83
CA PHE A 457 -26.95 11.04 -5.92
C PHE A 457 -26.58 12.52 -6.07
N ALA A 458 -26.55 13.27 -4.96
CA ALA A 458 -26.23 14.71 -5.02
C ALA A 458 -24.78 14.96 -5.45
N ALA A 459 -23.83 14.17 -4.96
CA ALA A 459 -22.42 14.27 -5.30
C ALA A 459 -22.17 13.86 -6.79
N ASP A 460 -22.80 12.78 -7.26
CA ASP A 460 -22.69 12.34 -8.64
C ASP A 460 -23.35 13.35 -9.61
N TYR A 461 -24.51 13.87 -9.26
CA TYR A 461 -25.20 14.90 -10.09
C TYR A 461 -24.33 16.15 -10.23
N GLU A 462 -23.71 16.62 -9.15
CA GLU A 462 -22.80 17.76 -9.19
C GLU A 462 -21.60 17.48 -10.11
N ARG A 463 -20.94 16.35 -9.95
CA ARG A 463 -19.80 15.92 -10.77
C ARG A 463 -20.18 15.83 -12.26
N GLU A 464 -21.28 15.15 -12.58
CA GLU A 464 -21.75 14.94 -13.96
C GLU A 464 -22.24 16.21 -14.63
N SER A 465 -22.76 17.16 -13.84
CA SER A 465 -23.16 18.46 -14.35
C SER A 465 -21.98 19.35 -14.74
N GLY A 466 -20.78 19.02 -14.29
CA GLY A 466 -19.59 19.86 -14.44
C GLY A 466 -19.59 21.15 -13.60
N LYS A 467 -20.59 21.34 -12.72
CA LYS A 467 -20.76 22.54 -11.89
C LYS A 467 -20.36 22.25 -10.44
N ILE A 468 -19.08 21.98 -10.23
CA ILE A 468 -18.56 21.64 -8.91
C ILE A 468 -18.45 22.90 -8.04
N SER A 469 -19.20 22.94 -6.92
CA SER A 469 -19.05 23.96 -5.89
C SER A 469 -17.87 23.66 -5.00
N LEU A 470 -17.01 24.65 -4.75
CA LEU A 470 -15.96 24.56 -3.75
C LEU A 470 -16.45 25.22 -2.44
N PRO A 471 -16.07 24.69 -1.26
CA PRO A 471 -16.37 25.34 0.00
C PRO A 471 -15.65 26.68 0.13
N GLU A 472 -16.22 27.60 0.87
CA GLU A 472 -15.54 28.85 1.23
C GLU A 472 -14.28 28.57 2.04
N VAL A 473 -13.21 29.28 1.73
CA VAL A 473 -11.91 29.18 2.40
C VAL A 473 -11.63 30.48 3.12
N ALA A 474 -11.30 30.39 4.40
CA ALA A 474 -10.89 31.55 5.19
C ALA A 474 -9.57 32.14 4.69
N GLU A 475 -9.30 33.38 5.04
CA GLU A 475 -8.03 34.04 4.72
C GLU A 475 -6.85 33.22 5.29
N LYS A 476 -5.75 33.16 4.53
CA LYS A 476 -4.55 32.40 4.92
C LYS A 476 -3.98 32.95 6.23
N ASN A 477 -3.90 32.11 7.26
CA ASN A 477 -3.35 32.46 8.57
C ASN A 477 -1.82 32.28 8.69
N GLY A 478 -1.15 31.80 7.64
CA GLY A 478 0.30 31.59 7.60
C GLY A 478 0.81 30.37 8.36
N ILE A 479 -0.07 29.59 8.98
CA ILE A 479 0.31 28.41 9.77
C ILE A 479 0.33 27.17 8.85
N LYS A 480 1.48 26.47 8.84
CA LYS A 480 1.64 25.22 8.09
C LYS A 480 1.23 24.02 8.93
N VAL A 481 0.45 23.13 8.33
CA VAL A 481 0.01 21.86 8.93
C VAL A 481 0.45 20.70 8.02
N ALA A 482 1.14 19.71 8.60
CA ALA A 482 1.51 18.46 7.94
C ALA A 482 0.48 17.38 8.26
N ILE A 483 0.09 16.62 7.24
CA ILE A 483 -0.78 15.45 7.39
C ILE A 483 -0.03 14.24 6.84
N VAL A 484 0.13 13.20 7.66
CA VAL A 484 0.84 11.97 7.32
C VAL A 484 -0.16 10.90 6.91
N GLY A 485 -0.22 10.61 5.62
CA GLY A 485 -1.15 9.66 4.99
C GLY A 485 -2.33 10.35 4.32
N SER A 486 -2.60 9.94 3.08
CA SER A 486 -3.68 10.45 2.23
C SER A 486 -4.93 9.57 2.21
N GLY A 487 -5.08 8.68 3.19
CA GLY A 487 -6.32 7.93 3.37
C GLY A 487 -7.51 8.84 3.76
N PRO A 488 -8.74 8.30 3.90
CA PRO A 488 -9.93 9.09 4.15
C PRO A 488 -9.82 10.02 5.37
N ALA A 489 -9.14 9.60 6.44
CA ALA A 489 -8.91 10.43 7.62
C ALA A 489 -8.02 11.64 7.31
N GLY A 490 -6.91 11.41 6.58
CA GLY A 490 -6.00 12.48 6.17
C GLY A 490 -6.64 13.46 5.21
N LEU A 491 -7.35 12.98 4.19
CA LEU A 491 -8.06 13.83 3.22
C LEU A 491 -9.15 14.68 3.90
N THR A 492 -9.90 14.10 4.84
CA THR A 492 -10.93 14.87 5.59
C THR A 492 -10.30 15.96 6.44
N CYS A 493 -9.26 15.63 7.21
CA CYS A 493 -8.52 16.63 8.01
C CYS A 493 -7.90 17.71 7.12
N ALA A 494 -7.37 17.35 5.95
CA ALA A 494 -6.81 18.29 4.99
C ALA A 494 -7.85 19.29 4.49
N GLY A 495 -9.03 18.81 4.14
CA GLY A 495 -10.14 19.67 3.69
C GLY A 495 -10.60 20.63 4.78
N ASP A 496 -10.78 20.14 6.00
CA ASP A 496 -11.23 20.98 7.11
C ASP A 496 -10.19 22.05 7.50
N MET A 497 -8.91 21.66 7.61
CA MET A 497 -7.84 22.63 7.89
C MET A 497 -7.68 23.66 6.77
N ALA A 498 -7.81 23.25 5.49
CA ALA A 498 -7.71 24.19 4.38
C ALA A 498 -8.84 25.21 4.39
N LYS A 499 -10.09 24.78 4.69
CA LYS A 499 -11.24 25.72 4.85
C LYS A 499 -10.99 26.77 5.93
N GLU A 500 -10.32 26.41 7.01
CA GLU A 500 -9.95 27.33 8.10
C GLU A 500 -8.71 28.20 7.80
N GLY A 501 -8.20 28.21 6.57
CA GLY A 501 -7.11 29.06 6.12
C GLY A 501 -5.69 28.58 6.45
N TYR A 502 -5.52 27.34 6.92
CA TYR A 502 -4.19 26.76 7.15
C TYR A 502 -3.52 26.39 5.83
N SER A 503 -2.19 26.43 5.81
CA SER A 503 -1.38 25.94 4.70
C SER A 503 -1.12 24.45 4.89
N VAL A 504 -1.93 23.61 4.26
CA VAL A 504 -1.94 22.16 4.46
C VAL A 504 -1.06 21.45 3.42
N THR A 505 -0.20 20.53 3.88
CA THR A 505 0.53 19.59 3.04
C THR A 505 0.27 18.15 3.53
N VAL A 506 -0.20 17.31 2.63
CA VAL A 506 -0.41 15.87 2.86
C VAL A 506 0.77 15.11 2.30
N PHE A 507 1.40 14.27 3.13
CA PHE A 507 2.51 13.41 2.77
C PHE A 507 2.00 11.97 2.63
N GLU A 508 2.17 11.38 1.45
CA GLU A 508 1.73 10.02 1.13
C GLU A 508 2.92 9.12 0.84
N ALA A 509 2.95 7.95 1.47
CA ALA A 509 4.00 6.97 1.28
C ALA A 509 3.97 6.28 -0.10
N LEU A 510 2.77 6.16 -0.69
CA LEU A 510 2.55 5.51 -1.99
C LEU A 510 2.65 6.52 -3.14
N HIS A 511 2.72 5.98 -4.36
CA HIS A 511 2.75 6.76 -5.59
C HIS A 511 1.38 7.31 -6.01
N GLU A 512 0.29 6.90 -5.34
CA GLU A 512 -1.06 7.40 -5.54
C GLU A 512 -1.66 7.97 -4.26
N ILE A 513 -2.41 9.08 -4.40
CA ILE A 513 -3.14 9.71 -3.31
C ILE A 513 -4.48 8.99 -3.12
N GLY A 514 -4.89 8.77 -1.87
CA GLY A 514 -6.17 8.15 -1.54
C GLY A 514 -6.06 7.03 -0.49
N GLY A 515 -4.86 6.49 -0.28
CA GLY A 515 -4.66 5.38 0.67
C GLY A 515 -5.57 4.19 0.34
N VAL A 516 -6.29 3.68 1.35
CA VAL A 516 -7.20 2.53 1.19
C VAL A 516 -8.29 2.74 0.12
N LEU A 517 -8.64 3.98 -0.21
CA LEU A 517 -9.62 4.28 -1.26
C LEU A 517 -9.11 3.84 -2.65
N LYS A 518 -7.80 3.85 -2.85
CA LYS A 518 -7.13 3.46 -4.09
C LYS A 518 -6.56 2.04 -4.04
N TYR A 519 -5.78 1.71 -3.01
CA TYR A 519 -5.12 0.40 -2.95
C TYR A 519 -6.03 -0.73 -2.46
N GLY A 520 -7.05 -0.42 -1.66
CA GLY A 520 -7.84 -1.43 -0.94
C GLY A 520 -9.24 -1.65 -1.49
N ILE A 521 -9.95 -0.60 -1.91
CA ILE A 521 -11.32 -0.70 -2.39
C ILE A 521 -11.31 -0.88 -3.92
N PRO A 522 -11.88 -1.99 -4.45
CA PRO A 522 -11.88 -2.23 -5.89
C PRO A 522 -12.77 -1.25 -6.67
N GLU A 523 -12.42 -1.00 -7.94
CA GLU A 523 -13.14 -0.09 -8.83
C GLU A 523 -14.62 -0.44 -9.04
N PHE A 524 -14.98 -1.72 -9.04
CA PHE A 524 -16.37 -2.14 -9.14
C PHE A 524 -17.23 -1.71 -7.94
N ARG A 525 -16.62 -1.18 -6.89
CA ARG A 525 -17.26 -0.65 -5.67
C ARG A 525 -17.04 0.84 -5.50
N LEU A 526 -15.84 1.33 -5.78
CA LEU A 526 -15.46 2.73 -5.73
C LEU A 526 -14.52 3.04 -6.90
N PRO A 527 -15.04 3.56 -8.01
CA PRO A 527 -14.21 3.93 -9.16
C PRO A 527 -13.12 4.93 -8.79
N ASN A 528 -11.93 4.76 -9.35
CA ASN A 528 -10.77 5.60 -9.07
C ASN A 528 -10.97 7.06 -9.49
N ASP A 529 -11.68 7.31 -10.60
CA ASP A 529 -12.02 8.65 -11.10
C ASP A 529 -12.85 9.46 -10.08
N ILE A 530 -13.71 8.81 -9.29
CA ILE A 530 -14.48 9.44 -8.21
C ILE A 530 -13.52 9.97 -7.14
N VAL A 531 -12.55 9.15 -6.74
CA VAL A 531 -11.55 9.53 -5.73
C VAL A 531 -10.67 10.67 -6.23
N ASP A 532 -10.28 10.63 -7.51
CA ASP A 532 -9.45 11.65 -8.14
C ASP A 532 -10.14 13.02 -8.20
N VAL A 533 -11.44 13.06 -8.48
CA VAL A 533 -12.22 14.30 -8.44
C VAL A 533 -12.27 14.90 -7.04
N GLU A 534 -12.45 14.08 -5.99
CA GLU A 534 -12.44 14.57 -4.60
C GLU A 534 -11.06 15.12 -4.21
N ILE A 535 -9.98 14.45 -4.59
CA ILE A 535 -8.61 14.92 -4.37
C ILE A 535 -8.36 16.24 -5.10
N GLU A 536 -8.81 16.36 -6.34
CA GLU A 536 -8.66 17.59 -7.12
C GLU A 536 -9.44 18.76 -6.51
N ASN A 537 -10.62 18.51 -5.96
CA ASN A 537 -11.35 19.52 -5.20
C ASN A 537 -10.56 20.02 -3.98
N LEU A 538 -9.86 19.12 -3.28
CA LEU A 538 -8.96 19.50 -2.18
C LEU A 538 -7.76 20.32 -2.67
N ARG A 539 -7.18 19.99 -3.84
CA ARG A 539 -6.12 20.82 -4.46
C ARG A 539 -6.60 22.23 -4.76
N LYS A 540 -7.81 22.36 -5.31
CA LYS A 540 -8.40 23.66 -5.67
C LYS A 540 -8.65 24.57 -4.45
N ILE A 541 -8.89 24.01 -3.27
CA ILE A 541 -8.99 24.79 -2.02
C ILE A 541 -7.63 25.01 -1.33
N GLY A 542 -6.53 24.60 -1.96
CA GLY A 542 -5.18 24.93 -1.51
C GLY A 542 -4.49 23.85 -0.70
N VAL A 543 -4.95 22.61 -0.72
CA VAL A 543 -4.21 21.46 -0.15
C VAL A 543 -3.09 21.06 -1.09
N ASN A 544 -1.89 20.93 -0.55
CA ASN A 544 -0.72 20.44 -1.26
C ASN A 544 -0.50 18.95 -0.97
N PHE A 545 -0.06 18.18 -1.98
CA PHE A 545 0.18 16.74 -1.85
C PHE A 545 1.61 16.41 -2.26
N VAL A 546 2.28 15.63 -1.42
CA VAL A 546 3.63 15.09 -1.66
C VAL A 546 3.52 13.57 -1.65
N LYS A 547 3.67 12.96 -2.81
CA LYS A 547 3.67 11.49 -2.99
C LYS A 547 5.05 10.91 -2.72
N ASP A 548 5.12 9.59 -2.56
CA ASP A 548 6.36 8.85 -2.38
C ASP A 548 7.20 9.38 -1.20
N CYS A 549 6.54 9.81 -0.12
CA CYS A 549 7.17 10.39 1.05
C CYS A 549 6.79 9.63 2.32
N ILE A 550 7.73 8.86 2.85
CA ILE A 550 7.54 8.02 4.03
C ILE A 550 8.01 8.79 5.26
N VAL A 551 7.09 9.47 5.93
CA VAL A 551 7.40 10.20 7.16
C VAL A 551 7.90 9.24 8.24
N GLY A 552 9.03 9.58 8.86
CA GLY A 552 9.79 8.73 9.77
C GLY A 552 10.90 7.92 9.11
N LYS A 553 10.99 7.97 7.75
CA LYS A 553 12.06 7.33 6.96
C LYS A 553 12.68 8.32 5.98
N THR A 554 11.94 8.73 4.96
CA THR A 554 12.46 9.68 3.94
C THR A 554 12.44 11.14 4.40
N ILE A 555 11.62 11.44 5.39
CA ILE A 555 11.64 12.69 6.16
C ILE A 555 11.25 12.37 7.61
N THR A 556 11.94 12.97 8.56
CA THR A 556 11.66 12.82 9.99
C THR A 556 10.62 13.85 10.47
N ILE A 557 10.04 13.58 11.64
CA ILE A 557 9.16 14.56 12.31
C ILE A 557 9.92 15.86 12.62
N GLN A 558 11.18 15.74 13.06
CA GLN A 558 12.01 16.92 13.36
C GLN A 558 12.25 17.78 12.11
N GLU A 559 12.52 17.17 10.98
CA GLU A 559 12.69 17.90 9.72
C GLU A 559 11.41 18.62 9.29
N LEU A 560 10.22 18.03 9.53
CA LEU A 560 8.95 18.71 9.29
C LEU A 560 8.81 19.95 10.21
N GLU A 561 9.18 19.84 11.48
CA GLU A 561 9.18 20.96 12.42
C GLU A 561 10.16 22.06 11.97
N ASP A 562 11.37 21.69 11.55
CA ASP A 562 12.40 22.61 11.04
C ASP A 562 11.95 23.33 9.76
N GLU A 563 11.12 22.70 8.93
CA GLU A 563 10.51 23.32 7.75
C GLU A 563 9.34 24.24 8.10
N GLY A 564 9.03 24.37 9.40
CA GLY A 564 8.07 25.31 9.93
C GLY A 564 6.64 24.79 10.04
N PHE A 565 6.41 23.49 9.90
CA PHE A 565 5.12 22.90 10.24
C PHE A 565 4.87 23.02 11.74
N LYS A 566 3.71 23.56 12.11
CA LYS A 566 3.33 23.85 13.52
C LYS A 566 2.45 22.78 14.14
N ALA A 567 1.83 21.95 13.29
CA ALA A 567 1.04 20.80 13.71
C ALA A 567 1.24 19.65 12.73
N ILE A 568 1.22 18.43 13.24
CA ILE A 568 1.37 17.21 12.46
C ILE A 568 0.23 16.27 12.84
N PHE A 569 -0.63 15.93 11.86
CA PHE A 569 -1.70 14.97 12.02
C PHE A 569 -1.29 13.63 11.42
N ILE A 570 -1.25 12.56 12.24
CA ILE A 570 -0.84 11.23 11.81
C ILE A 570 -2.07 10.42 11.44
N ALA A 571 -2.22 10.12 10.15
CA ALA A 571 -3.32 9.36 9.54
C ALA A 571 -2.79 8.19 8.69
N SER A 572 -1.73 7.53 9.15
CA SER A 572 -1.03 6.45 8.44
C SER A 572 -1.86 5.17 8.23
N GLY A 573 -3.07 5.12 8.79
CA GLY A 573 -3.96 3.96 8.68
C GLY A 573 -3.48 2.73 9.44
N ALA A 574 -4.09 1.58 9.14
CA ALA A 574 -3.76 0.27 9.70
C ALA A 574 -3.31 -0.69 8.58
N GLY A 575 -2.36 -0.24 7.76
CA GLY A 575 -1.88 -0.97 6.59
C GLY A 575 -1.11 -2.24 6.94
N LEU A 576 -0.50 -2.32 8.12
CA LEU A 576 0.26 -3.50 8.53
C LEU A 576 -0.67 -4.72 8.68
N PRO A 577 -0.45 -5.81 7.93
CA PRO A 577 -1.33 -6.97 7.98
C PRO A 577 -1.18 -7.74 9.29
N ASN A 578 -2.30 -8.19 9.83
CA ASN A 578 -2.33 -9.08 10.99
C ASN A 578 -2.37 -10.53 10.52
N PHE A 579 -1.33 -11.29 10.86
CA PHE A 579 -1.28 -12.73 10.64
C PHE A 579 -1.83 -13.49 11.86
N MET A 580 -2.34 -14.71 11.64
CA MET A 580 -2.95 -15.53 12.68
C MET A 580 -1.91 -16.26 13.54
N ASN A 581 -0.66 -16.32 13.09
CA ASN A 581 0.45 -17.05 13.70
C ASN A 581 0.13 -18.56 13.87
N ILE A 582 -0.40 -19.17 12.81
CA ILE A 582 -0.72 -20.60 12.74
C ILE A 582 0.23 -21.32 11.77
N PRO A 583 0.44 -22.64 11.94
CA PRO A 583 1.32 -23.42 11.07
C PRO A 583 0.94 -23.29 9.59
N GLY A 584 1.94 -23.14 8.72
CA GLY A 584 1.78 -23.03 7.28
C GLY A 584 1.31 -21.66 6.78
N GLU A 585 1.18 -20.65 7.63
CA GLU A 585 0.69 -19.31 7.23
C GLU A 585 1.61 -18.59 6.25
N ASN A 586 2.89 -18.93 6.23
CA ASN A 586 3.86 -18.40 5.27
C ASN A 586 3.98 -19.22 3.99
N ALA A 587 3.13 -20.22 3.77
CA ALA A 587 3.14 -21.04 2.55
C ALA A 587 2.89 -20.23 1.27
N VAL A 588 3.35 -20.76 0.15
CA VAL A 588 3.03 -20.23 -1.18
C VAL A 588 1.52 -20.34 -1.42
N GLY A 589 0.91 -19.26 -1.90
CA GLY A 589 -0.55 -19.16 -2.10
C GLY A 589 -1.30 -18.57 -0.90
N VAL A 590 -0.64 -18.31 0.23
CA VAL A 590 -1.21 -17.53 1.34
C VAL A 590 -0.75 -16.08 1.20
N MET A 591 -1.70 -15.15 1.14
CA MET A 591 -1.46 -13.71 1.02
C MET A 591 -2.25 -12.93 2.07
N SER A 592 -1.76 -11.78 2.49
CA SER A 592 -2.62 -10.81 3.16
C SER A 592 -3.61 -10.20 2.16
N SER A 593 -4.79 -9.78 2.64
CA SER A 593 -5.73 -9.02 1.78
C SER A 593 -5.09 -7.74 1.26
N ASN A 594 -4.24 -7.09 2.05
CA ASN A 594 -3.53 -5.89 1.61
C ASN A 594 -2.59 -6.19 0.44
N GLU A 595 -1.79 -7.26 0.51
CA GLU A 595 -0.94 -7.68 -0.62
C GLU A 595 -1.78 -7.96 -1.87
N TYR A 596 -2.85 -8.74 -1.70
CA TYR A 596 -3.71 -9.16 -2.81
C TYR A 596 -4.39 -7.97 -3.50
N LEU A 597 -5.04 -7.11 -2.71
CA LEU A 597 -5.77 -5.96 -3.24
C LEU A 597 -4.83 -4.87 -3.78
N THR A 598 -3.67 -4.62 -3.15
CA THR A 598 -2.68 -3.68 -3.67
C THR A 598 -2.15 -4.11 -5.05
N ARG A 599 -1.87 -5.41 -5.24
CA ARG A 599 -1.47 -5.92 -6.56
C ARG A 599 -2.54 -5.70 -7.62
N VAL A 600 -3.81 -5.92 -7.27
CA VAL A 600 -4.93 -5.80 -8.21
C VAL A 600 -5.29 -4.34 -8.49
N ASN A 601 -5.47 -3.52 -7.45
CA ASN A 601 -6.03 -2.18 -7.59
C ASN A 601 -4.98 -1.11 -7.90
N LEU A 602 -3.80 -1.19 -7.27
CA LEU A 602 -2.76 -0.16 -7.41
C LEU A 602 -1.70 -0.52 -8.45
N MET A 603 -1.47 -1.82 -8.65
CA MET A 603 -0.43 -2.34 -9.54
C MET A 603 -1.00 -3.08 -10.75
N ASP A 604 -2.27 -2.88 -11.01
CA ASP A 604 -3.00 -3.32 -12.21
C ASP A 604 -2.87 -4.83 -12.56
N ALA A 605 -2.67 -5.69 -11.54
CA ALA A 605 -2.50 -7.14 -11.76
C ALA A 605 -3.75 -7.83 -12.35
N SER A 606 -4.87 -7.13 -12.43
CA SER A 606 -6.08 -7.60 -13.11
C SER A 606 -6.03 -7.44 -14.62
N ASN A 607 -5.21 -6.54 -15.12
CA ASN A 607 -5.02 -6.29 -16.54
C ASN A 607 -4.13 -7.38 -17.14
N PRO A 608 -4.56 -8.07 -18.22
CA PRO A 608 -3.74 -9.07 -18.89
C PRO A 608 -2.41 -8.55 -19.46
N GLU A 609 -2.32 -7.24 -19.72
CA GLU A 609 -1.11 -6.58 -20.24
C GLU A 609 -0.16 -6.10 -19.12
N SER A 610 -0.55 -6.28 -17.85
CA SER A 610 0.28 -5.87 -16.72
C SER A 610 1.30 -6.93 -16.35
N ASP A 611 2.55 -6.52 -16.12
CA ASP A 611 3.64 -7.38 -15.64
C ASP A 611 3.52 -7.71 -14.13
N THR A 612 2.50 -7.23 -13.44
CA THR A 612 2.33 -7.49 -12.01
C THR A 612 1.85 -8.92 -11.77
N PRO A 613 2.66 -9.80 -11.17
CA PRO A 613 2.28 -11.19 -10.98
C PRO A 613 1.21 -11.33 -9.90
N ILE A 614 0.18 -12.13 -10.19
CA ILE A 614 -0.85 -12.52 -9.23
C ILE A 614 -1.19 -14.00 -9.36
N VAL A 615 -1.41 -14.67 -8.22
CA VAL A 615 -1.83 -16.06 -8.22
C VAL A 615 -3.29 -16.17 -8.64
N LYS A 616 -3.55 -16.80 -9.79
CA LYS A 616 -4.88 -17.18 -10.26
C LYS A 616 -5.17 -18.62 -9.81
N ALA A 617 -5.98 -18.79 -8.78
CA ALA A 617 -6.31 -20.11 -8.22
C ALA A 617 -7.74 -20.52 -8.59
N ARG A 618 -7.97 -21.81 -8.81
CA ARG A 618 -9.32 -22.35 -9.05
C ARG A 618 -10.22 -22.23 -7.82
N SER A 619 -9.64 -22.39 -6.62
CA SER A 619 -10.36 -22.26 -5.36
C SER A 619 -9.66 -21.28 -4.43
N VAL A 620 -10.40 -20.31 -3.93
CA VAL A 620 -9.87 -19.25 -3.05
C VAL A 620 -10.66 -19.22 -1.75
N MET A 621 -9.93 -19.25 -0.64
CA MET A 621 -10.50 -19.05 0.70
C MET A 621 -10.09 -17.69 1.23
N VAL A 622 -11.05 -16.90 1.66
CA VAL A 622 -10.82 -15.60 2.31
C VAL A 622 -11.16 -15.70 3.79
N VAL A 623 -10.22 -15.34 4.65
CA VAL A 623 -10.38 -15.39 6.11
C VAL A 623 -10.73 -14.01 6.64
N GLY A 624 -11.93 -13.85 7.18
CA GLY A 624 -12.40 -12.59 7.74
C GLY A 624 -13.85 -12.27 7.39
N GLY A 625 -14.44 -11.31 8.07
CA GLY A 625 -15.84 -10.88 7.87
C GLY A 625 -16.00 -9.36 7.73
N GLY A 626 -14.92 -8.63 7.45
CA GLY A 626 -14.94 -7.19 7.22
C GLY A 626 -15.08 -6.82 5.74
N ASN A 627 -15.18 -5.53 5.44
CA ASN A 627 -15.27 -5.03 4.06
C ASN A 627 -14.08 -5.48 3.19
N THR A 628 -12.87 -5.49 3.74
CA THR A 628 -11.66 -5.95 3.04
C THR A 628 -11.78 -7.43 2.63
N ALA A 629 -12.42 -8.27 3.44
CA ALA A 629 -12.70 -9.66 3.08
C ALA A 629 -13.72 -9.76 1.95
N MET A 630 -14.75 -8.91 1.96
CA MET A 630 -15.73 -8.83 0.85
C MET A 630 -15.07 -8.35 -0.44
N ASP A 631 -14.22 -7.34 -0.36
CA ASP A 631 -13.45 -6.84 -1.49
C ASP A 631 -12.54 -7.95 -2.07
N SER A 632 -11.80 -8.67 -1.21
CA SER A 632 -10.90 -9.74 -1.63
C SER A 632 -11.63 -10.92 -2.27
N CYS A 633 -12.73 -11.40 -1.68
CA CYS A 633 -13.47 -12.55 -2.23
C CYS A 633 -14.18 -12.23 -3.55
N ARG A 634 -14.73 -11.02 -3.67
CA ARG A 634 -15.37 -10.55 -4.91
C ARG A 634 -14.35 -10.30 -6.01
N THR A 635 -13.16 -9.79 -5.65
CA THR A 635 -12.03 -9.65 -6.58
C THR A 635 -11.55 -11.02 -7.07
N ALA A 636 -11.39 -12.00 -6.17
CA ALA A 636 -10.98 -13.36 -6.56
C ALA A 636 -11.96 -13.99 -7.56
N LYS A 637 -13.28 -13.78 -7.37
CA LYS A 637 -14.30 -14.24 -8.30
C LYS A 637 -14.11 -13.63 -9.69
N ARG A 638 -13.84 -12.33 -9.77
CA ARG A 638 -13.60 -11.58 -11.02
C ARG A 638 -12.29 -11.96 -11.72
N LEU A 639 -11.31 -12.46 -10.97
CA LEU A 639 -10.05 -12.99 -11.53
C LEU A 639 -10.20 -14.44 -12.03
N GLY A 640 -11.41 -15.01 -12.00
CA GLY A 640 -11.73 -16.29 -12.60
C GLY A 640 -11.69 -17.48 -11.65
N ALA A 641 -11.66 -17.27 -10.33
CA ALA A 641 -11.76 -18.39 -9.40
C ALA A 641 -13.13 -19.09 -9.53
N GLU A 642 -13.09 -20.41 -9.77
CA GLU A 642 -14.29 -21.23 -9.92
C GLU A 642 -15.09 -21.27 -8.61
N ARG A 643 -14.37 -21.46 -7.48
CA ARG A 643 -14.94 -21.53 -6.15
C ARG A 643 -14.28 -20.51 -5.24
N VAL A 644 -15.10 -19.65 -4.61
CA VAL A 644 -14.64 -18.68 -3.60
C VAL A 644 -15.49 -18.85 -2.35
N PHE A 645 -14.84 -18.90 -1.19
CA PHE A 645 -15.56 -18.98 0.08
C PHE A 645 -14.90 -18.16 1.17
N VAL A 646 -15.74 -17.61 2.03
CA VAL A 646 -15.35 -16.78 3.18
C VAL A 646 -15.42 -17.61 4.45
N VAL A 647 -14.33 -17.67 5.19
CA VAL A 647 -14.27 -18.32 6.52
C VAL A 647 -14.30 -17.24 7.59
N TYR A 648 -15.27 -17.33 8.50
CA TYR A 648 -15.42 -16.37 9.57
C TYR A 648 -15.71 -17.02 10.91
N ARG A 649 -14.97 -16.63 11.95
CA ARG A 649 -15.01 -17.26 13.29
C ARG A 649 -16.28 -16.98 14.10
N ARG A 650 -17.09 -16.01 13.69
CA ARG A 650 -18.40 -15.68 14.30
C ARG A 650 -19.54 -16.00 13.32
N SER A 651 -20.76 -15.69 13.69
CA SER A 651 -21.91 -15.80 12.77
C SER A 651 -21.97 -14.58 11.83
N GLU A 652 -22.84 -14.66 10.85
CA GLU A 652 -23.05 -13.59 9.88
C GLU A 652 -23.55 -12.30 10.56
N ALA A 653 -24.36 -12.40 11.60
CA ALA A 653 -24.86 -11.26 12.34
C ALA A 653 -23.76 -10.41 13.00
N GLU A 654 -22.63 -11.02 13.33
CA GLU A 654 -21.47 -10.33 13.89
C GLU A 654 -20.47 -9.83 12.83
N MET A 655 -20.76 -9.99 11.54
CA MET A 655 -19.88 -9.47 10.49
C MET A 655 -19.82 -7.94 10.52
N PRO A 656 -18.60 -7.35 10.56
CA PRO A 656 -18.45 -5.90 10.50
C PRO A 656 -18.64 -5.32 9.09
N ALA A 657 -18.63 -6.14 8.04
CA ALA A 657 -18.89 -5.71 6.67
C ALA A 657 -20.26 -5.05 6.50
N ARG A 658 -20.40 -4.19 5.49
CA ARG A 658 -21.68 -3.64 5.07
C ARG A 658 -22.62 -4.78 4.64
N LEU A 659 -23.87 -4.65 5.01
CA LEU A 659 -24.89 -5.66 4.66
C LEU A 659 -25.05 -5.82 3.15
N GLU A 660 -24.96 -4.72 2.42
CA GLU A 660 -25.01 -4.70 0.97
C GLU A 660 -23.85 -5.49 0.34
N GLU A 661 -22.62 -5.36 0.85
CA GLU A 661 -21.45 -6.08 0.35
C GLU A 661 -21.54 -7.59 0.62
N VAL A 662 -22.07 -7.99 1.78
CA VAL A 662 -22.34 -9.40 2.08
C VAL A 662 -23.42 -9.96 1.13
N LYS A 663 -24.50 -9.20 0.89
CA LYS A 663 -25.54 -9.56 -0.08
C LYS A 663 -24.95 -9.76 -1.47
N HIS A 664 -24.18 -8.78 -1.96
CA HIS A 664 -23.54 -8.85 -3.28
C HIS A 664 -22.61 -10.05 -3.42
N ALA A 665 -21.80 -10.34 -2.40
CA ALA A 665 -20.90 -11.49 -2.41
C ALA A 665 -21.68 -12.80 -2.57
N LYS A 666 -22.80 -12.97 -1.83
CA LYS A 666 -23.65 -14.16 -1.93
C LYS A 666 -24.32 -14.29 -3.30
N GLU A 667 -24.85 -13.22 -3.84
CA GLU A 667 -25.48 -13.19 -5.17
C GLU A 667 -24.46 -13.49 -6.29
N GLU A 668 -23.19 -13.14 -6.10
CA GLU A 668 -22.07 -13.48 -6.99
C GLU A 668 -21.58 -14.94 -6.82
N GLY A 669 -22.26 -15.75 -5.97
CA GLY A 669 -21.98 -17.17 -5.79
C GLY A 669 -20.83 -17.48 -4.82
N ILE A 670 -20.49 -16.55 -3.93
CA ILE A 670 -19.48 -16.77 -2.90
C ILE A 670 -20.09 -17.50 -1.71
N GLU A 671 -19.46 -18.58 -1.28
CA GLU A 671 -19.90 -19.41 -0.16
C GLU A 671 -19.43 -18.81 1.17
N PHE A 672 -20.23 -18.97 2.25
CA PHE A 672 -19.89 -18.48 3.59
C PHE A 672 -19.82 -19.63 4.59
N LEU A 673 -18.64 -19.88 5.15
CA LEU A 673 -18.35 -20.80 6.24
C LEU A 673 -18.22 -20.01 7.55
N THR A 674 -19.35 -19.64 8.14
CA THR A 674 -19.37 -18.97 9.44
C THR A 674 -19.15 -19.95 10.58
N LEU A 675 -18.78 -19.47 11.76
CA LEU A 675 -18.42 -20.29 12.94
C LEU A 675 -17.27 -21.27 12.65
N HIS A 676 -16.31 -20.84 11.82
CA HIS A 676 -15.11 -21.60 11.53
C HIS A 676 -13.88 -20.70 11.64
N ASN A 677 -12.79 -21.24 12.17
CA ASN A 677 -11.51 -20.54 12.31
C ASN A 677 -10.36 -21.42 11.81
N PRO A 678 -9.51 -20.93 10.92
CA PRO A 678 -8.30 -21.67 10.52
C PRO A 678 -7.38 -21.90 11.71
N ILE A 679 -6.78 -23.08 11.78
CA ILE A 679 -5.80 -23.44 12.80
C ILE A 679 -4.51 -23.98 12.20
N GLU A 680 -4.50 -24.35 10.92
CA GLU A 680 -3.34 -24.85 10.21
C GLU A 680 -3.56 -24.78 8.70
N TYR A 681 -2.54 -24.33 7.95
CA TYR A 681 -2.48 -24.46 6.50
C TYR A 681 -1.57 -25.63 6.15
N ILE A 682 -2.13 -26.64 5.48
CA ILE A 682 -1.41 -27.84 5.07
C ILE A 682 -0.79 -27.58 3.70
N VAL A 683 0.51 -27.83 3.59
CA VAL A 683 1.28 -27.58 2.39
C VAL A 683 1.70 -28.89 1.71
N ASN A 684 1.81 -28.88 0.39
CA ASN A 684 2.39 -29.97 -0.38
C ASN A 684 3.92 -29.91 -0.39
N ASP A 685 4.57 -30.89 -1.01
CA ASP A 685 6.04 -30.98 -1.09
C ASP A 685 6.69 -29.77 -1.76
N LYS A 686 5.96 -29.05 -2.62
CA LYS A 686 6.42 -27.82 -3.27
C LYS A 686 6.22 -26.57 -2.40
N GLY A 687 5.63 -26.70 -1.21
CA GLY A 687 5.36 -25.60 -0.29
C GLY A 687 4.12 -24.79 -0.63
N ASN A 688 3.28 -25.24 -1.56
CA ASN A 688 2.00 -24.60 -1.85
C ASN A 688 0.93 -25.06 -0.87
N VAL A 689 0.07 -24.13 -0.43
CA VAL A 689 -1.10 -24.49 0.35
C VAL A 689 -2.04 -25.37 -0.47
N CYS A 690 -2.45 -26.49 0.09
CA CYS A 690 -3.35 -27.44 -0.57
C CYS A 690 -4.59 -27.77 0.25
N HIS A 691 -4.54 -27.67 1.58
CA HIS A 691 -5.68 -27.82 2.47
C HIS A 691 -5.59 -26.84 3.64
N VAL A 692 -6.72 -26.59 4.29
CA VAL A 692 -6.81 -25.79 5.50
C VAL A 692 -7.59 -26.58 6.55
N LYS A 693 -7.02 -26.68 7.74
CA LYS A 693 -7.68 -27.27 8.89
C LYS A 693 -8.48 -26.20 9.62
N LEU A 694 -9.77 -26.41 9.73
CA LEU A 694 -10.70 -25.48 10.35
C LEU A 694 -11.19 -26.02 11.70
N GLN A 695 -11.19 -25.15 12.70
CA GLN A 695 -11.84 -25.39 13.99
C GLN A 695 -13.28 -24.87 13.93
N VAL A 696 -14.24 -25.71 14.32
CA VAL A 696 -15.63 -25.28 14.49
C VAL A 696 -15.76 -24.45 15.76
N MET A 697 -16.42 -23.31 15.65
CA MET A 697 -16.57 -22.33 16.71
C MET A 697 -17.99 -22.31 17.26
N ALA A 698 -18.14 -21.76 18.46
CA ALA A 698 -19.43 -21.39 19.06
C ALA A 698 -19.40 -19.89 19.41
N LEU A 699 -20.55 -19.30 19.64
CA LEU A 699 -20.66 -17.94 20.14
C LEU A 699 -20.79 -17.95 21.66
N GLY A 700 -19.95 -17.17 22.33
CA GLY A 700 -20.05 -16.87 23.75
C GLY A 700 -20.94 -15.67 24.05
N GLU A 701 -20.82 -15.11 25.23
CA GLU A 701 -21.58 -13.93 25.66
C GLU A 701 -21.14 -12.67 24.86
N PRO A 702 -22.06 -11.70 24.71
CA PRO A 702 -21.76 -10.43 24.07
C PRO A 702 -20.69 -9.64 24.84
N ASP A 703 -19.76 -9.01 24.10
CA ASP A 703 -18.81 -8.04 24.65
C ASP A 703 -19.50 -6.66 24.88
N ALA A 704 -18.74 -5.68 25.37
CA ALA A 704 -19.22 -4.32 25.62
C ALA A 704 -19.80 -3.61 24.37
N SER A 705 -19.45 -4.07 23.16
CA SER A 705 -19.99 -3.58 21.88
C SER A 705 -21.26 -4.33 21.45
N GLY A 706 -21.73 -5.30 22.22
CA GLY A 706 -22.85 -6.18 21.89
C GLY A 706 -22.50 -7.32 20.92
N ARG A 707 -21.23 -7.48 20.53
CA ARG A 707 -20.76 -8.56 19.65
C ARG A 707 -20.40 -9.80 20.47
N ARG A 708 -20.91 -10.95 20.07
CA ARG A 708 -20.59 -12.22 20.75
C ARG A 708 -19.18 -12.69 20.41
N SER A 709 -18.42 -13.03 21.46
CA SER A 709 -17.05 -13.52 21.31
C SER A 709 -17.05 -14.95 20.75
N PRO A 710 -16.09 -15.30 19.86
CA PRO A 710 -15.96 -16.67 19.39
C PRO A 710 -15.37 -17.56 20.50
N ALA A 711 -15.93 -18.74 20.69
CA ALA A 711 -15.43 -19.76 21.60
C ALA A 711 -15.22 -21.07 20.85
N TYR A 712 -14.30 -21.90 21.35
CA TYR A 712 -14.13 -23.24 20.78
C TYR A 712 -15.38 -24.10 21.11
N ARG A 713 -15.91 -24.76 20.10
CA ARG A 713 -16.96 -25.76 20.33
C ARG A 713 -16.28 -27.00 20.90
N ARG A 714 -16.66 -27.37 22.13
CA ARG A 714 -16.18 -28.58 22.79
C ARG A 714 -16.75 -29.84 22.13
#